data_12c3722f4141bb91798e82b93e62a7c9
#
_entry.id   12c3722f4141bb91798e82b93e62a7c9
#
_cell.length_a   1.000
_cell.length_b   1.000
_cell.length_c   1.000
_cell.angle_alpha   90.00
_cell.angle_beta   90.00
_cell.angle_gamma   90.00
#
_symmetry.space_group_name_H-M   'P 1'
#
loop_
_entity.id
_entity.type
_entity.pdbx_description
1 polymer ?
#
loop_
_entity_poly.entity_id
_entity_poly.type
_entity_poly.pdbx_seq_one_letter_code
_entity_poly.pdbx_strand_id
1 'polypeptide(L)'
;MKSLELKKNIHWVGALDPNLRIFDIIMYTPYGTSYNSYVVKGSEKTAVFETVKVEFFDEYIERLKDLDIDITNIDYIVVDHTEPDHAGSVAKLLEISPNAKVVGSAPAIKFMKKIANRDFESITVGDGDTLSLGNKTLQFISAPFLHWPDSIYTYVPEDEVLITCDSFGSHYSSEAIINSKVENKDHYMEALKYYFDCIFGPYKPYVLKAIKKIENLEIDMILPGHGPVLVEEPMKIVETYRKWSTPESPAKDGKKIVTIPYVSAYGYTETLAKEIAKGIEAAGNIEVRLFNVIHHEIGDIVNSIGESDGLLCGSPTIVGELLEPIRDILSKLNPVVHGGKLAAAFGSYGWSGEAIPRMEARFKELNMKLYGPSLKINFKPSDDELKEAYEFGLGFGEIIVGKKAFTPMTKAKTTIEEIPTNGGLKLWKCVICGEIFESETVPEVCPVCGAGSDQFIEIKREDTNYSIDKEETYVIIGNGAAGFYAAKAIKERNESAIIKLISNEPEHSYVRTQLSDLITEEIDDTFYLAKTNWYKENNIIEILGANVNSIDKETKTIKLDNKQGIRYDKLVLANGSYNFVPPTKVKFNDSEVEINSWTYNTVKGIHTIKKLSDVEALKNELPNSKNIVVIGGGLLGLEAAWEIQKRNINVTVVELAERMLPRQLDSEGSKLFESLVNKTPVNVLLGEAVDFINADESGVKSIQLKSG
;
A
#
# COMPACT_ATOMS: atom_id res chain seq x y z
N MET A 1 5.49 -38.99 8.98
CA MET A 1 4.17 -38.45 9.36
C MET A 1 3.11 -39.07 8.47
N LYS A 2 1.89 -39.30 8.95
CA LYS A 2 0.89 -40.01 8.17
C LYS A 2 -0.09 -39.03 7.51
N SER A 3 -0.47 -39.36 6.27
CA SER A 3 -1.63 -38.76 5.60
C SER A 3 -2.93 -39.24 6.26
N LEU A 4 -4.04 -38.53 6.02
CA LEU A 4 -5.38 -38.94 6.48
C LEU A 4 -6.30 -39.14 5.27
N GLU A 5 -6.80 -40.37 5.09
CA GLU A 5 -7.84 -40.62 4.10
C GLU A 5 -9.19 -40.06 4.60
N LEU A 6 -9.74 -39.12 3.85
CA LEU A 6 -11.02 -38.47 4.13
C LEU A 6 -12.19 -39.17 3.46
N LYS A 7 -12.04 -39.50 2.20
CA LYS A 7 -12.88 -40.36 1.38
C LYS A 7 -11.99 -41.23 0.50
N LYS A 8 -12.55 -42.27 -0.12
CA LYS A 8 -11.78 -43.16 -0.99
C LYS A 8 -10.99 -42.39 -2.05
N ASN A 9 -9.66 -42.48 -1.96
CA ASN A 9 -8.72 -41.77 -2.83
C ASN A 9 -8.77 -40.23 -2.72
N ILE A 10 -9.26 -39.71 -1.60
CA ILE A 10 -9.16 -38.29 -1.26
C ILE A 10 -8.47 -38.19 0.10
N HIS A 11 -7.29 -37.55 0.17
CA HIS A 11 -6.44 -37.53 1.33
C HIS A 11 -6.09 -36.10 1.74
N TRP A 12 -6.02 -35.85 3.04
CA TRP A 12 -5.39 -34.67 3.62
C TRP A 12 -3.89 -34.94 3.78
N VAL A 13 -3.07 -34.00 3.32
CA VAL A 13 -1.59 -34.07 3.39
C VAL A 13 -0.96 -32.77 3.91
N GLY A 14 -1.77 -31.87 4.45
CA GLY A 14 -1.36 -30.57 4.95
C GLY A 14 -0.42 -30.59 6.16
N ALA A 15 -0.20 -29.46 6.80
CA ALA A 15 0.61 -29.29 7.99
C ALA A 15 -0.16 -28.58 9.10
N LEU A 16 0.17 -28.88 10.36
CA LEU A 16 -0.38 -28.22 11.54
C LEU A 16 0.64 -27.25 12.16
N ASP A 17 0.19 -26.07 12.50
CA ASP A 17 0.97 -25.08 13.25
C ASP A 17 0.22 -24.67 14.54
N PRO A 18 0.26 -25.53 15.59
CA PRO A 18 -0.44 -25.26 16.85
C PRO A 18 0.18 -24.13 17.66
N ASN A 19 1.38 -23.71 17.33
CA ASN A 19 2.14 -22.71 18.07
C ASN A 19 2.09 -21.31 17.44
N LEU A 20 1.49 -21.16 16.27
CA LEU A 20 1.29 -19.86 15.67
C LEU A 20 0.40 -18.99 16.56
N ARG A 21 0.80 -17.75 16.80
CA ARG A 21 0.02 -16.81 17.64
C ARG A 21 -0.39 -15.56 16.88
N ILE A 22 0.28 -15.26 15.79
CA ILE A 22 -0.05 -14.13 14.91
C ILE A 22 0.10 -14.63 13.47
N PHE A 23 -0.97 -14.57 12.70
CA PHE A 23 -0.98 -14.86 11.28
C PHE A 23 -0.90 -13.52 10.51
N ASP A 24 -0.10 -13.46 9.45
CA ASP A 24 0.11 -12.29 8.58
C ASP A 24 0.37 -10.96 9.33
N ILE A 25 1.01 -11.07 10.50
CA ILE A 25 1.41 -9.95 11.37
C ILE A 25 0.21 -9.24 12.04
N ILE A 26 -1.02 -9.46 11.60
CA ILE A 26 -2.21 -8.69 12.01
C ILE A 26 -3.33 -9.51 12.65
N MET A 27 -3.36 -10.84 12.47
CA MET A 27 -4.44 -11.68 13.01
C MET A 27 -3.94 -12.54 14.19
N TYR A 28 -4.62 -12.44 15.32
CA TYR A 28 -4.33 -13.30 16.47
C TYR A 28 -4.84 -14.72 16.24
N THR A 29 -4.00 -15.71 16.51
CA THR A 29 -4.31 -17.13 16.33
C THR A 29 -4.08 -17.89 17.65
N PRO A 30 -4.89 -17.64 18.68
CA PRO A 30 -4.67 -18.23 20.00
C PRO A 30 -4.70 -19.77 19.99
N TYR A 31 -5.35 -20.35 19.00
CA TYR A 31 -5.51 -21.79 18.81
C TYR A 31 -4.63 -22.37 17.69
N GLY A 32 -3.63 -21.60 17.21
CA GLY A 32 -2.80 -21.98 16.07
C GLY A 32 -3.55 -22.00 14.74
N THR A 33 -2.97 -22.66 13.74
CA THR A 33 -3.58 -22.84 12.40
C THR A 33 -3.20 -24.19 11.80
N SER A 34 -3.71 -24.48 10.62
CA SER A 34 -3.22 -25.52 9.71
C SER A 34 -3.05 -24.93 8.31
N TYR A 35 -2.19 -25.55 7.54
CA TYR A 35 -2.02 -25.31 6.10
C TYR A 35 -2.48 -26.56 5.39
N ASN A 36 -3.73 -26.56 4.97
CA ASN A 36 -4.34 -27.75 4.40
C ASN A 36 -3.98 -27.91 2.93
N SER A 37 -3.58 -29.11 2.59
CA SER A 37 -3.39 -29.54 1.21
C SER A 37 -4.04 -30.91 1.05
N TYR A 38 -4.51 -31.21 -0.15
CA TYR A 38 -5.27 -32.42 -0.42
C TYR A 38 -4.76 -33.12 -1.67
N VAL A 39 -4.94 -34.44 -1.70
CA VAL A 39 -4.69 -35.25 -2.89
C VAL A 39 -5.98 -35.91 -3.31
N VAL A 40 -6.35 -35.74 -4.59
CA VAL A 40 -7.44 -36.47 -5.23
C VAL A 40 -6.83 -37.37 -6.28
N LYS A 41 -6.95 -38.69 -6.05
CA LYS A 41 -6.45 -39.72 -6.95
C LYS A 41 -7.60 -40.27 -7.78
N GLY A 42 -7.56 -40.08 -9.08
CA GLY A 42 -8.45 -40.70 -10.04
C GLY A 42 -7.89 -42.04 -10.51
N SER A 43 -8.59 -42.67 -11.48
CA SER A 43 -8.14 -43.94 -12.09
C SER A 43 -6.99 -43.75 -13.10
N GLU A 44 -6.80 -42.54 -13.61
CA GLU A 44 -5.80 -42.22 -14.65
C GLU A 44 -4.82 -41.14 -14.22
N LYS A 45 -5.26 -40.20 -13.38
CA LYS A 45 -4.47 -39.02 -13.01
C LYS A 45 -4.63 -38.67 -11.55
N THR A 46 -3.62 -37.97 -11.04
CA THR A 46 -3.56 -37.48 -9.65
C THR A 46 -3.48 -35.96 -9.64
N ALA A 47 -4.33 -35.32 -8.84
CA ALA A 47 -4.31 -33.90 -8.57
C ALA A 47 -3.94 -33.65 -7.09
N VAL A 48 -3.04 -32.71 -6.88
CA VAL A 48 -2.69 -32.15 -5.57
C VAL A 48 -3.30 -30.76 -5.51
N PHE A 49 -4.03 -30.47 -4.44
CA PHE A 49 -4.68 -29.18 -4.20
C PHE A 49 -3.89 -28.40 -3.15
N GLU A 50 -3.53 -27.18 -3.50
CA GLU A 50 -2.67 -26.32 -2.70
C GLU A 50 -1.35 -26.98 -2.33
N THR A 51 -0.53 -26.27 -1.64
CA THR A 51 0.65 -26.76 -0.95
C THR A 51 0.60 -26.30 0.51
N VAL A 52 1.74 -26.18 1.15
CA VAL A 52 1.87 -25.65 2.50
C VAL A 52 2.85 -24.49 2.52
N LYS A 53 2.83 -23.71 3.57
CA LYS A 53 3.86 -22.72 3.84
C LYS A 53 5.25 -23.34 3.76
N VAL A 54 6.22 -22.61 3.22
CA VAL A 54 7.56 -23.14 2.85
C VAL A 54 8.29 -23.83 4.00
N GLU A 55 8.06 -23.38 5.23
CA GLU A 55 8.68 -23.94 6.45
C GLU A 55 8.21 -25.38 6.73
N PHE A 56 7.02 -25.77 6.25
CA PHE A 56 6.44 -27.08 6.45
C PHE A 56 6.62 -28.02 5.24
N PHE A 57 7.41 -27.63 4.25
CA PHE A 57 7.55 -28.37 3.00
C PHE A 57 8.06 -29.80 3.21
N ASP A 58 9.05 -30.01 4.07
CA ASP A 58 9.63 -31.33 4.33
C ASP A 58 8.59 -32.27 4.97
N GLU A 59 7.81 -31.77 5.91
CA GLU A 59 6.71 -32.51 6.55
C GLU A 59 5.61 -32.87 5.53
N TYR A 60 5.29 -31.93 4.66
CA TYR A 60 4.33 -32.13 3.56
C TYR A 60 4.78 -33.23 2.58
N ILE A 61 6.03 -33.22 2.17
CA ILE A 61 6.60 -34.26 1.30
C ILE A 61 6.59 -35.65 1.97
N GLU A 62 6.83 -35.73 3.27
CA GLU A 62 6.72 -36.98 4.03
C GLU A 62 5.29 -37.56 4.00
N ARG A 63 4.27 -36.70 4.10
CA ARG A 63 2.86 -37.13 3.98
C ARG A 63 2.49 -37.54 2.55
N LEU A 64 3.01 -36.87 1.54
CA LEU A 64 2.82 -37.27 0.16
C LEU A 64 3.44 -38.64 -0.13
N LYS A 65 4.63 -38.94 0.44
CA LYS A 65 5.28 -40.24 0.32
C LYS A 65 4.55 -41.37 1.04
N ASP A 66 3.75 -41.05 2.05
CA ASP A 66 2.90 -42.05 2.76
C ASP A 66 1.73 -42.54 1.90
N LEU A 67 1.43 -41.83 0.81
CA LEU A 67 0.41 -42.23 -0.17
C LEU A 67 0.99 -43.22 -1.19
N ASP A 68 0.17 -44.10 -1.70
CA ASP A 68 0.50 -44.97 -2.83
C ASP A 68 0.38 -44.20 -4.17
N ILE A 69 1.24 -43.16 -4.31
CA ILE A 69 1.36 -42.34 -5.52
C ILE A 69 2.85 -42.11 -5.87
N ASP A 70 3.13 -41.93 -7.13
CA ASP A 70 4.43 -41.45 -7.59
C ASP A 70 4.53 -39.93 -7.49
N ILE A 71 5.13 -39.43 -6.43
CA ILE A 71 5.29 -37.98 -6.20
C ILE A 71 6.17 -37.28 -7.23
N THR A 72 6.92 -38.04 -8.04
CA THR A 72 7.76 -37.48 -9.12
C THR A 72 6.97 -37.29 -10.42
N ASN A 73 5.74 -37.82 -10.45
CA ASN A 73 4.88 -37.82 -11.63
C ASN A 73 3.42 -37.42 -11.28
N ILE A 74 3.25 -36.36 -10.52
CA ILE A 74 1.95 -35.73 -10.27
C ILE A 74 1.45 -35.09 -11.56
N ASP A 75 0.19 -35.31 -11.93
CA ASP A 75 -0.37 -34.75 -13.17
C ASP A 75 -0.72 -33.27 -12.99
N TYR A 76 -1.37 -32.92 -11.87
CA TYR A 76 -1.89 -31.59 -11.64
C TYR A 76 -1.56 -31.07 -10.23
N ILE A 77 -1.16 -29.80 -10.17
CA ILE A 77 -1.10 -29.00 -8.95
C ILE A 77 -2.18 -27.93 -9.10
N VAL A 78 -3.30 -28.12 -8.44
CA VAL A 78 -4.42 -27.18 -8.47
C VAL A 78 -4.19 -26.12 -7.41
N VAL A 79 -4.22 -24.85 -7.81
CA VAL A 79 -4.05 -23.70 -6.94
C VAL A 79 -5.37 -22.93 -6.96
N ASP A 80 -6.21 -23.21 -5.98
CA ASP A 80 -7.51 -22.55 -5.82
C ASP A 80 -7.32 -21.12 -5.29
N HIS A 81 -6.15 -20.85 -4.64
CA HIS A 81 -5.71 -19.54 -4.16
C HIS A 81 -4.19 -19.45 -4.13
N THR A 82 -3.62 -18.27 -4.43
CA THR A 82 -2.17 -18.09 -4.58
C THR A 82 -1.49 -17.38 -3.41
N GLU A 83 -2.13 -17.21 -2.26
CA GLU A 83 -1.44 -16.70 -1.08
C GLU A 83 -0.25 -17.61 -0.72
N PRO A 84 0.91 -17.04 -0.31
CA PRO A 84 2.14 -17.83 -0.16
C PRO A 84 2.08 -18.96 0.86
N ASP A 85 1.16 -18.94 1.79
CA ASP A 85 0.95 -20.02 2.76
C ASP A 85 0.24 -21.26 2.15
N HIS A 86 -0.44 -21.10 1.01
CA HIS A 86 -1.00 -22.16 0.19
C HIS A 86 -0.10 -22.47 -1.02
N ALA A 87 0.39 -21.45 -1.70
CA ALA A 87 1.07 -21.61 -2.99
C ALA A 87 2.61 -21.49 -2.90
N GLY A 88 3.16 -21.08 -1.75
CA GLY A 88 4.59 -20.80 -1.60
C GLY A 88 5.51 -22.00 -1.85
N SER A 89 5.02 -23.22 -1.64
CA SER A 89 5.76 -24.46 -1.86
C SER A 89 5.60 -25.06 -3.24
N VAL A 90 4.77 -24.48 -4.12
CA VAL A 90 4.53 -25.01 -5.50
C VAL A 90 5.84 -25.09 -6.29
N ALA A 91 6.70 -24.09 -6.21
CA ALA A 91 8.00 -24.11 -6.91
C ALA A 91 8.88 -25.31 -6.51
N LYS A 92 8.93 -25.62 -5.21
CA LYS A 92 9.67 -26.78 -4.69
C LYS A 92 9.03 -28.11 -5.11
N LEU A 93 7.68 -28.17 -5.14
CA LEU A 93 6.97 -29.36 -5.60
C LEU A 93 7.21 -29.62 -7.09
N LEU A 94 7.28 -28.57 -7.92
CA LEU A 94 7.64 -28.65 -9.32
C LEU A 94 9.10 -29.08 -9.57
N GLU A 95 10.00 -28.97 -8.58
CA GLU A 95 11.35 -29.56 -8.66
C GLU A 95 11.30 -31.07 -8.53
N ILE A 96 10.38 -31.59 -7.72
CA ILE A 96 10.18 -33.03 -7.52
C ILE A 96 9.34 -33.63 -8.66
N SER A 97 8.29 -32.92 -9.09
CA SER A 97 7.36 -33.35 -10.15
C SER A 97 7.37 -32.35 -11.32
N PRO A 98 8.44 -32.34 -12.14
CA PRO A 98 8.66 -31.31 -13.16
C PRO A 98 7.67 -31.30 -14.31
N ASN A 99 6.94 -32.39 -14.51
CA ASN A 99 5.91 -32.53 -15.55
C ASN A 99 4.51 -32.17 -15.08
N ALA A 100 4.33 -31.84 -13.78
CA ALA A 100 3.04 -31.45 -13.25
C ALA A 100 2.59 -30.13 -13.88
N LYS A 101 1.30 -30.06 -14.24
CA LYS A 101 0.69 -28.83 -14.74
C LYS A 101 0.03 -28.07 -13.59
N VAL A 102 0.35 -26.78 -13.49
CA VAL A 102 -0.31 -25.92 -12.52
C VAL A 102 -1.68 -25.52 -13.07
N VAL A 103 -2.73 -25.82 -12.32
CA VAL A 103 -4.12 -25.53 -12.69
C VAL A 103 -4.66 -24.43 -11.77
N GLY A 104 -5.28 -23.41 -12.34
CA GLY A 104 -5.84 -22.30 -11.55
C GLY A 104 -6.54 -21.29 -12.42
N SER A 105 -7.15 -20.29 -11.80
CA SER A 105 -7.76 -19.17 -12.52
C SER A 105 -6.72 -18.36 -13.31
N ALA A 106 -7.16 -17.54 -14.25
CA ALA A 106 -6.24 -16.69 -15.02
C ALA A 106 -5.41 -15.75 -14.11
N PRO A 107 -5.98 -15.10 -13.07
CA PRO A 107 -5.17 -14.38 -12.08
C PRO A 107 -4.21 -15.30 -11.32
N ALA A 108 -4.64 -16.48 -10.89
CA ALA A 108 -3.79 -17.43 -10.16
C ALA A 108 -2.56 -17.82 -10.98
N ILE A 109 -2.71 -18.17 -12.23
CA ILE A 109 -1.58 -18.51 -13.13
C ILE A 109 -0.62 -17.31 -13.30
N LYS A 110 -1.16 -16.09 -13.43
CA LYS A 110 -0.37 -14.86 -13.52
C LYS A 110 0.44 -14.62 -12.23
N PHE A 111 -0.17 -14.79 -11.07
CA PHE A 111 0.49 -14.61 -9.77
C PHE A 111 1.52 -15.70 -9.51
N MET A 112 1.18 -16.96 -9.79
CA MET A 112 2.10 -18.09 -9.63
C MET A 112 3.40 -17.95 -10.41
N LYS A 113 3.39 -17.36 -11.62
CA LYS A 113 4.62 -17.05 -12.37
C LYS A 113 5.55 -16.12 -11.61
N LYS A 114 5.00 -15.23 -10.77
CA LYS A 114 5.78 -14.30 -9.94
C LYS A 114 6.19 -14.91 -8.59
N ILE A 115 5.35 -15.76 -8.02
CA ILE A 115 5.64 -16.46 -6.75
C ILE A 115 6.72 -17.53 -6.99
N ALA A 116 6.55 -18.34 -8.02
CA ALA A 116 7.48 -19.41 -8.34
C ALA A 116 8.81 -18.92 -8.96
N ASN A 117 8.82 -17.74 -9.59
CA ASN A 117 9.96 -17.17 -10.33
C ASN A 117 10.63 -18.16 -11.30
N ARG A 118 9.82 -19.02 -11.91
CA ARG A 118 10.26 -20.02 -12.91
C ARG A 118 9.14 -20.30 -13.91
N ASP A 119 9.49 -20.83 -15.06
CA ASP A 119 8.52 -21.33 -16.04
C ASP A 119 7.96 -22.69 -15.63
N PHE A 120 6.69 -22.91 -15.91
CA PHE A 120 5.96 -24.17 -15.71
C PHE A 120 4.82 -24.30 -16.71
N GLU A 121 4.39 -25.55 -17.01
CA GLU A 121 3.18 -25.79 -17.76
C GLU A 121 1.96 -25.49 -16.92
N SER A 122 0.95 -24.88 -17.53
CA SER A 122 -0.26 -24.49 -16.81
C SER A 122 -1.54 -24.72 -17.61
N ILE A 123 -2.64 -24.91 -16.89
CA ILE A 123 -4.00 -24.97 -17.41
C ILE A 123 -4.78 -23.85 -16.72
N THR A 124 -5.28 -22.91 -17.50
CA THR A 124 -6.19 -21.87 -16.98
C THR A 124 -7.61 -22.39 -17.00
N VAL A 125 -8.32 -22.24 -15.88
CA VAL A 125 -9.70 -22.67 -15.71
C VAL A 125 -10.59 -21.52 -15.25
N GLY A 126 -11.88 -21.60 -15.60
CA GLY A 126 -12.90 -20.62 -15.24
C GLY A 126 -14.16 -21.29 -14.69
N ASP A 127 -15.21 -20.50 -14.52
CA ASP A 127 -16.50 -20.94 -13.97
C ASP A 127 -17.16 -22.01 -14.85
N GLY A 128 -17.38 -23.21 -14.30
CA GLY A 128 -18.00 -24.34 -14.99
C GLY A 128 -17.04 -25.22 -15.81
N ASP A 129 -15.75 -24.84 -15.92
CA ASP A 129 -14.76 -25.71 -16.57
C ASP A 129 -14.59 -27.01 -15.79
N THR A 130 -14.18 -28.06 -16.49
CA THR A 130 -13.96 -29.37 -15.89
C THR A 130 -12.63 -29.98 -16.31
N LEU A 131 -12.05 -30.80 -15.42
CA LEU A 131 -10.83 -31.56 -15.68
C LEU A 131 -11.01 -33.01 -15.21
N SER A 132 -10.79 -33.97 -16.10
CA SER A 132 -10.96 -35.39 -15.79
C SER A 132 -9.68 -35.98 -15.15
N LEU A 133 -9.89 -36.79 -14.12
CA LEU A 133 -8.86 -37.65 -13.50
C LEU A 133 -9.10 -39.14 -13.84
N GLY A 134 -9.99 -39.42 -14.81
CA GLY A 134 -10.46 -40.74 -15.18
C GLY A 134 -11.85 -41.00 -14.57
N ASN A 135 -11.92 -41.63 -13.42
CA ASN A 135 -13.19 -41.92 -12.72
C ASN A 135 -13.64 -40.80 -11.73
N LYS A 136 -12.97 -39.67 -11.72
CA LYS A 136 -13.34 -38.47 -10.96
C LYS A 136 -13.21 -37.25 -11.86
N THR A 137 -14.07 -36.27 -11.62
CA THR A 137 -14.11 -35.01 -12.35
C THR A 137 -13.86 -33.87 -11.38
N LEU A 138 -12.98 -32.94 -11.74
CA LEU A 138 -12.78 -31.65 -11.06
C LEU A 138 -13.65 -30.63 -11.79
N GLN A 139 -14.64 -30.06 -11.14
CA GLN A 139 -15.48 -29.00 -11.67
C GLN A 139 -15.10 -27.70 -10.96
N PHE A 140 -14.68 -26.70 -11.73
CA PHE A 140 -14.22 -25.41 -11.18
C PHE A 140 -15.35 -24.39 -11.08
N ILE A 141 -15.39 -23.66 -9.96
CA ILE A 141 -16.40 -22.66 -9.64
C ILE A 141 -15.68 -21.37 -9.26
N SER A 142 -15.85 -20.33 -10.04
CA SER A 142 -15.21 -19.05 -9.80
C SER A 142 -15.76 -18.38 -8.53
N ALA A 143 -14.88 -18.06 -7.58
CA ALA A 143 -15.21 -17.45 -6.30
C ALA A 143 -14.30 -16.23 -5.99
N PRO A 144 -14.17 -15.26 -6.94
CA PRO A 144 -13.23 -14.14 -6.80
C PRO A 144 -13.54 -13.30 -5.57
N PHE A 145 -12.48 -12.75 -4.95
CA PHE A 145 -12.53 -11.96 -3.72
C PHE A 145 -12.95 -12.73 -2.46
N LEU A 146 -12.64 -14.02 -2.45
CA LEU A 146 -12.71 -14.85 -1.26
C LEU A 146 -11.34 -15.46 -0.91
N HIS A 147 -10.31 -14.62 -0.47
CA HIS A 147 -10.41 -13.17 -0.29
C HIS A 147 -9.58 -12.39 -1.34
N TRP A 148 -8.90 -13.09 -2.23
CA TRP A 148 -8.14 -12.54 -3.37
C TRP A 148 -8.90 -12.71 -4.69
N PRO A 149 -8.51 -11.98 -5.76
CA PRO A 149 -9.20 -12.02 -7.05
C PRO A 149 -9.05 -13.35 -7.80
N ASP A 150 -8.09 -14.18 -7.41
CA ASP A 150 -7.73 -15.45 -8.04
C ASP A 150 -8.53 -16.65 -7.50
N SER A 151 -9.24 -16.48 -6.39
CA SER A 151 -9.91 -17.59 -5.69
C SER A 151 -10.95 -18.32 -6.55
N ILE A 152 -10.87 -19.64 -6.54
CA ILE A 152 -11.85 -20.56 -7.12
C ILE A 152 -12.19 -21.65 -6.11
N TYR A 153 -13.28 -22.37 -6.34
CA TYR A 153 -13.58 -23.62 -5.66
C TYR A 153 -13.47 -24.75 -6.65
N THR A 154 -13.12 -25.93 -6.17
CA THR A 154 -13.13 -27.16 -6.96
C THR A 154 -14.11 -28.15 -6.36
N TYR A 155 -15.09 -28.58 -7.15
CA TYR A 155 -16.09 -29.58 -6.75
C TYR A 155 -15.78 -30.91 -7.41
N VAL A 156 -15.90 -32.02 -6.65
CA VAL A 156 -15.75 -33.40 -7.10
C VAL A 156 -17.13 -34.08 -7.02
N PRO A 157 -17.91 -34.09 -8.11
CA PRO A 157 -19.31 -34.55 -8.07
C PRO A 157 -19.46 -36.01 -7.64
N GLU A 158 -18.54 -36.88 -8.04
CA GLU A 158 -18.61 -38.32 -7.76
C GLU A 158 -18.46 -38.63 -6.26
N ASP A 159 -17.89 -37.67 -5.50
CA ASP A 159 -17.68 -37.83 -4.07
C ASP A 159 -18.45 -36.78 -3.24
N GLU A 160 -19.17 -35.85 -3.86
CA GLU A 160 -19.90 -34.76 -3.20
C GLU A 160 -18.96 -33.92 -2.31
N VAL A 161 -17.73 -33.68 -2.79
CA VAL A 161 -16.67 -32.97 -2.06
C VAL A 161 -16.42 -31.61 -2.69
N LEU A 162 -16.42 -30.56 -1.87
CA LEU A 162 -16.08 -29.21 -2.26
C LEU A 162 -14.76 -28.78 -1.62
N ILE A 163 -13.79 -28.39 -2.43
CA ILE A 163 -12.49 -27.83 -2.01
C ILE A 163 -12.59 -26.32 -2.18
N THR A 164 -12.33 -25.55 -1.12
CA THR A 164 -12.70 -24.13 -1.06
C THR A 164 -11.56 -23.19 -0.72
N CYS A 165 -10.34 -23.72 -0.56
CA CYS A 165 -9.25 -22.99 0.04
C CYS A 165 -9.71 -22.25 1.32
N ASP A 166 -9.49 -20.96 1.47
CA ASP A 166 -9.79 -20.20 2.68
C ASP A 166 -11.26 -20.20 3.10
N SER A 167 -12.18 -20.28 2.13
CA SER A 167 -13.60 -20.17 2.45
C SER A 167 -14.06 -21.31 3.37
N PHE A 168 -14.85 -20.91 4.38
CA PHE A 168 -15.37 -21.81 5.42
C PHE A 168 -14.29 -22.37 6.36
N GLY A 169 -13.04 -21.89 6.25
CA GLY A 169 -11.91 -22.22 7.10
C GLY A 169 -11.87 -21.45 8.42
N SER A 170 -10.85 -21.77 9.25
CA SER A 170 -10.60 -21.12 10.53
C SER A 170 -9.13 -21.26 10.92
N HIS A 171 -8.56 -20.28 11.64
CA HIS A 171 -7.29 -20.47 12.31
C HIS A 171 -7.49 -21.25 13.62
N TYR A 172 -7.57 -22.57 13.45
CA TYR A 172 -7.74 -23.51 14.54
C TYR A 172 -6.96 -24.79 14.23
N SER A 173 -5.91 -25.06 14.98
CA SER A 173 -5.11 -26.28 14.85
C SER A 173 -5.75 -27.42 15.62
N SER A 174 -6.05 -28.54 14.95
CA SER A 174 -6.58 -29.75 15.56
C SER A 174 -5.86 -30.98 15.05
N GLU A 175 -5.31 -31.79 15.95
CA GLU A 175 -4.66 -33.07 15.59
C GLU A 175 -5.65 -34.06 14.93
N ALA A 176 -6.92 -33.90 15.21
CA ALA A 176 -7.97 -34.74 14.64
C ALA A 176 -8.29 -34.42 13.16
N ILE A 177 -7.86 -33.27 12.65
CA ILE A 177 -8.03 -32.79 11.27
C ILE A 177 -9.50 -32.53 10.88
N ILE A 178 -10.46 -33.24 11.44
CA ILE A 178 -11.91 -33.19 11.07
C ILE A 178 -12.75 -32.52 12.17
N ASN A 179 -13.78 -31.76 11.76
CA ASN A 179 -14.61 -30.96 12.67
C ASN A 179 -15.44 -31.80 13.66
N SER A 180 -15.82 -33.01 13.30
CA SER A 180 -16.58 -33.91 14.17
C SER A 180 -15.81 -34.35 15.42
N LYS A 181 -14.48 -34.30 15.40
CA LYS A 181 -13.60 -34.69 16.51
C LYS A 181 -12.97 -33.50 17.25
N VAL A 182 -13.36 -32.28 16.94
CA VAL A 182 -12.90 -31.09 17.68
C VAL A 182 -13.46 -31.16 19.11
N GLU A 183 -12.56 -31.17 20.08
CA GLU A 183 -12.94 -31.33 21.52
C GLU A 183 -13.63 -30.08 22.05
N ASN A 184 -13.09 -28.88 21.76
CA ASN A 184 -13.66 -27.62 22.22
C ASN A 184 -14.36 -26.88 21.07
N LYS A 185 -15.67 -27.11 20.93
CA LYS A 185 -16.51 -26.52 19.90
C LYS A 185 -16.63 -24.98 20.06
N ASP A 186 -16.59 -24.46 21.30
CA ASP A 186 -16.70 -23.02 21.57
C ASP A 186 -15.46 -22.28 21.08
N HIS A 187 -14.27 -22.78 21.38
CA HIS A 187 -13.00 -22.22 20.87
C HIS A 187 -12.94 -22.29 19.33
N TYR A 188 -13.42 -23.40 18.75
CA TYR A 188 -13.48 -23.53 17.30
C TYR A 188 -14.41 -22.48 16.68
N MET A 189 -15.61 -22.30 17.24
CA MET A 189 -16.57 -21.30 16.75
C MET A 189 -16.09 -19.87 16.95
N GLU A 190 -15.36 -19.58 18.03
CA GLU A 190 -14.70 -18.31 18.26
C GLU A 190 -13.63 -18.04 17.18
N ALA A 191 -12.77 -19.02 16.93
CA ALA A 191 -11.74 -18.93 15.89
C ALA A 191 -12.36 -18.76 14.49
N LEU A 192 -13.41 -19.51 14.18
CA LEU A 192 -14.15 -19.42 12.91
C LEU A 192 -14.77 -18.03 12.71
N LYS A 193 -15.39 -17.49 13.77
CA LYS A 193 -15.99 -16.15 13.71
C LYS A 193 -14.94 -15.07 13.52
N TYR A 194 -13.87 -15.13 14.28
CA TYR A 194 -12.76 -14.16 14.17
C TYR A 194 -12.08 -14.22 12.79
N TYR A 195 -11.86 -15.43 12.28
CA TYR A 195 -11.33 -15.64 10.94
C TYR A 195 -12.26 -15.03 9.88
N PHE A 196 -13.56 -15.32 9.96
CA PHE A 196 -14.54 -14.72 9.07
C PHE A 196 -14.51 -13.19 9.13
N ASP A 197 -14.47 -12.60 10.32
CA ASP A 197 -14.48 -11.14 10.48
C ASP A 197 -13.24 -10.48 9.86
N CYS A 198 -12.08 -11.10 10.03
CA CYS A 198 -10.83 -10.56 9.50
C CYS A 198 -10.69 -10.75 7.98
N ILE A 199 -11.01 -11.93 7.47
CA ILE A 199 -10.74 -12.35 6.09
C ILE A 199 -11.93 -12.04 5.16
N PHE A 200 -13.15 -12.43 5.55
CA PHE A 200 -14.35 -12.34 4.70
C PHE A 200 -15.29 -11.19 5.07
N GLY A 201 -15.20 -10.67 6.29
CA GLY A 201 -15.99 -9.52 6.74
C GLY A 201 -15.99 -8.35 5.77
N PRO A 202 -14.82 -7.97 5.21
CA PRO A 202 -14.71 -6.94 4.18
C PRO A 202 -15.34 -7.33 2.82
N TYR A 203 -15.63 -8.62 2.57
CA TYR A 203 -16.06 -9.15 1.28
C TYR A 203 -17.43 -9.83 1.30
N LYS A 204 -18.27 -9.55 2.30
CA LYS A 204 -19.62 -10.15 2.49
C LYS A 204 -20.46 -10.29 1.21
N PRO A 205 -20.53 -9.30 0.29
CA PRO A 205 -21.28 -9.45 -0.96
C PRO A 205 -20.75 -10.56 -1.87
N TYR A 206 -19.44 -10.81 -1.86
CA TYR A 206 -18.81 -11.87 -2.63
C TYR A 206 -19.03 -13.24 -1.98
N VAL A 207 -19.03 -13.31 -0.65
CA VAL A 207 -19.43 -14.52 0.10
C VAL A 207 -20.84 -14.97 -0.31
N LEU A 208 -21.80 -14.04 -0.33
CA LEU A 208 -23.19 -14.35 -0.74
C LEU A 208 -23.27 -14.82 -2.19
N LYS A 209 -22.49 -14.19 -3.10
CA LYS A 209 -22.43 -14.61 -4.51
C LYS A 209 -21.86 -16.02 -4.66
N ALA A 210 -20.80 -16.37 -3.95
CA ALA A 210 -20.20 -17.70 -4.01
C ALA A 210 -21.11 -18.76 -3.39
N ILE A 211 -21.73 -18.47 -2.24
CA ILE A 211 -22.72 -19.39 -1.62
C ILE A 211 -23.87 -19.66 -2.59
N LYS A 212 -24.34 -18.67 -3.33
CA LYS A 212 -25.39 -18.86 -4.34
C LYS A 212 -24.99 -19.81 -5.45
N LYS A 213 -23.72 -19.87 -5.83
CA LYS A 213 -23.23 -20.80 -6.88
C LYS A 213 -23.21 -22.26 -6.42
N ILE A 214 -23.02 -22.50 -5.13
CA ILE A 214 -22.93 -23.86 -4.55
C ILE A 214 -24.25 -24.34 -3.93
N GLU A 215 -25.28 -23.49 -3.83
CA GLU A 215 -26.53 -23.82 -3.11
C GLU A 215 -27.30 -25.00 -3.65
N ASN A 216 -27.10 -25.36 -4.92
CA ASN A 216 -27.76 -26.51 -5.59
C ASN A 216 -26.83 -27.72 -5.73
N LEU A 217 -25.63 -27.68 -5.18
CA LEU A 217 -24.72 -28.83 -5.19
C LEU A 217 -25.02 -29.75 -3.99
N GLU A 218 -24.93 -31.04 -4.22
CA GLU A 218 -24.89 -32.03 -3.13
C GLU A 218 -23.49 -32.03 -2.54
N ILE A 219 -23.36 -31.56 -1.29
CA ILE A 219 -22.08 -31.40 -0.61
C ILE A 219 -22.10 -32.14 0.73
N ASP A 220 -21.37 -33.26 0.77
CA ASP A 220 -21.21 -34.10 1.96
C ASP A 220 -19.96 -33.69 2.79
N MET A 221 -18.98 -33.05 2.12
CA MET A 221 -17.75 -32.65 2.77
C MET A 221 -17.19 -31.35 2.15
N ILE A 222 -16.65 -30.46 3.00
CA ILE A 222 -15.90 -29.26 2.56
C ILE A 222 -14.45 -29.36 3.05
N LEU A 223 -13.52 -29.11 2.14
CA LEU A 223 -12.07 -29.14 2.35
C LEU A 223 -11.51 -27.70 2.34
N PRO A 224 -11.44 -27.03 3.50
CA PRO A 224 -10.92 -25.66 3.57
C PRO A 224 -9.40 -25.62 3.62
N GLY A 225 -8.80 -24.48 3.28
CA GLY A 225 -7.36 -24.21 3.34
C GLY A 225 -6.79 -24.15 4.77
N HIS A 226 -7.62 -23.77 5.74
CA HIS A 226 -7.25 -23.68 7.15
C HIS A 226 -8.29 -24.32 8.07
N GLY A 227 -7.80 -24.83 9.19
CA GLY A 227 -8.65 -25.41 10.24
C GLY A 227 -9.18 -26.81 9.89
N PRO A 228 -10.14 -27.31 10.68
CA PRO A 228 -10.67 -28.66 10.50
C PRO A 228 -11.46 -28.81 9.19
N VAL A 229 -11.27 -29.97 8.53
CA VAL A 229 -12.11 -30.42 7.42
C VAL A 229 -13.56 -30.61 7.90
N LEU A 230 -14.51 -30.12 7.14
CA LEU A 230 -15.92 -30.13 7.50
C LEU A 230 -16.59 -31.41 6.97
N VAL A 231 -16.70 -32.40 7.84
CA VAL A 231 -17.34 -33.70 7.58
C VAL A 231 -18.68 -33.85 8.32
N GLU A 232 -18.89 -33.09 9.38
CA GLU A 232 -20.13 -33.06 10.15
C GLU A 232 -20.88 -31.76 9.84
N GLU A 233 -22.07 -31.88 9.25
CA GLU A 233 -22.94 -30.76 8.90
C GLU A 233 -22.23 -29.62 8.13
N PRO A 234 -21.48 -29.86 7.02
CA PRO A 234 -20.69 -28.83 6.35
C PRO A 234 -21.56 -27.64 5.91
N MET A 235 -22.78 -27.88 5.47
CA MET A 235 -23.72 -26.83 5.05
C MET A 235 -24.17 -25.93 6.20
N LYS A 236 -24.04 -26.34 7.45
CA LYS A 236 -24.31 -25.50 8.62
C LYS A 236 -23.26 -24.36 8.74
N ILE A 237 -22.01 -24.64 8.41
CA ILE A 237 -20.96 -23.62 8.34
C ILE A 237 -21.23 -22.67 7.16
N VAL A 238 -21.62 -23.17 6.00
CA VAL A 238 -22.02 -22.35 4.85
C VAL A 238 -23.18 -21.43 5.22
N GLU A 239 -24.20 -21.94 5.93
CA GLU A 239 -25.33 -21.13 6.37
C GLU A 239 -24.93 -20.11 7.45
N THR A 240 -23.97 -20.45 8.29
CA THR A 240 -23.37 -19.52 9.27
C THR A 240 -22.68 -18.37 8.56
N TYR A 241 -21.87 -18.64 7.52
CA TYR A 241 -21.25 -17.62 6.67
C TYR A 241 -22.31 -16.77 5.94
N ARG A 242 -23.38 -17.39 5.43
CA ARG A 242 -24.54 -16.70 4.83
C ARG A 242 -25.14 -15.70 5.83
N LYS A 243 -25.43 -16.17 7.05
CA LYS A 243 -25.98 -15.34 8.12
C LYS A 243 -25.07 -14.16 8.46
N TRP A 244 -23.76 -14.40 8.63
CA TRP A 244 -22.81 -13.33 8.95
C TRP A 244 -22.60 -12.35 7.80
N SER A 245 -22.84 -12.78 6.56
CA SER A 245 -22.71 -11.94 5.37
C SER A 245 -23.99 -11.19 5.01
N THR A 246 -25.13 -11.65 5.51
CA THR A 246 -26.42 -10.96 5.27
C THR A 246 -26.46 -9.68 6.10
N PRO A 247 -26.83 -8.53 5.51
CA PRO A 247 -26.97 -7.27 6.23
C PRO A 247 -27.90 -7.41 7.45
N GLU A 248 -27.45 -6.97 8.62
CA GLU A 248 -28.27 -7.03 9.86
C GLU A 248 -29.44 -6.09 9.82
N SER A 249 -29.32 -4.98 9.10
CA SER A 249 -30.34 -3.97 8.92
C SER A 249 -30.47 -3.59 7.44
N PRO A 250 -31.11 -4.43 6.61
CA PRO A 250 -31.39 -4.02 5.25
C PRO A 250 -32.25 -2.76 5.27
N ALA A 251 -32.05 -1.89 4.27
CA ALA A 251 -32.87 -0.68 4.15
C ALA A 251 -34.36 -1.03 4.20
N LYS A 252 -35.10 -0.46 5.13
CA LYS A 252 -36.55 -0.68 5.24
C LYS A 252 -37.21 -0.11 3.98
N ASP A 253 -38.08 -0.89 3.38
CA ASP A 253 -38.95 -0.46 2.28
C ASP A 253 -38.23 0.03 1.00
N GLY A 254 -37.06 -0.55 0.68
CA GLY A 254 -36.29 -0.20 -0.53
C GLY A 254 -35.66 1.19 -0.49
N LYS A 255 -35.44 1.75 0.70
CA LYS A 255 -34.72 3.01 0.88
C LYS A 255 -33.27 2.90 0.44
N LYS A 256 -32.71 3.99 -0.05
CA LYS A 256 -31.26 4.16 -0.17
C LYS A 256 -30.66 4.41 1.21
N ILE A 257 -29.41 4.00 1.42
CA ILE A 257 -28.69 4.19 2.69
C ILE A 257 -27.54 5.16 2.49
N VAL A 258 -27.39 6.12 3.39
CA VAL A 258 -26.23 7.00 3.47
C VAL A 258 -25.65 6.93 4.88
N THR A 259 -24.38 6.58 4.99
CA THR A 259 -23.66 6.50 6.28
C THR A 259 -22.81 7.74 6.49
N ILE A 260 -22.93 8.36 7.67
CA ILE A 260 -22.21 9.58 8.05
C ILE A 260 -21.43 9.34 9.36
N PRO A 261 -20.20 8.77 9.31
CA PRO A 261 -19.31 8.77 10.46
C PRO A 261 -18.72 10.15 10.67
N TYR A 262 -18.75 10.63 11.91
CA TYR A 262 -18.13 11.90 12.28
C TYR A 262 -17.48 11.84 13.66
N VAL A 263 -16.47 12.68 13.85
CA VAL A 263 -15.90 13.02 15.15
C VAL A 263 -16.01 14.52 15.39
N SER A 264 -16.24 14.93 16.62
CA SER A 264 -16.39 16.34 16.96
C SER A 264 -15.78 16.64 18.33
N ALA A 265 -14.81 17.56 18.38
CA ALA A 265 -14.15 17.96 19.62
C ALA A 265 -14.99 18.99 20.44
N TYR A 266 -15.64 19.91 19.74
CA TYR A 266 -16.37 21.04 20.37
C TYR A 266 -17.84 21.14 19.91
N GLY A 267 -18.39 20.07 19.33
CA GLY A 267 -19.76 20.04 18.83
C GLY A 267 -19.97 20.68 17.44
N TYR A 268 -18.97 21.36 16.86
CA TYR A 268 -19.15 22.08 15.59
C TYR A 268 -19.32 21.14 14.41
N THR A 269 -18.45 20.14 14.27
CA THR A 269 -18.57 19.10 13.23
C THR A 269 -19.83 18.25 13.41
N GLU A 270 -20.25 17.99 14.66
CA GLU A 270 -21.49 17.29 14.97
C GLU A 270 -22.73 18.08 14.48
N THR A 271 -22.74 19.41 14.70
CA THR A 271 -23.80 20.26 14.24
C THR A 271 -23.93 20.24 12.72
N LEU A 272 -22.79 20.30 12.00
CA LEU A 272 -22.75 20.14 10.54
C LEU A 272 -23.29 18.78 10.11
N ALA A 273 -22.87 17.69 10.77
CA ALA A 273 -23.31 16.33 10.45
C ALA A 273 -24.84 16.19 10.55
N LYS A 274 -25.43 16.76 11.57
CA LYS A 274 -26.89 16.75 11.79
C LYS A 274 -27.63 17.55 10.72
N GLU A 275 -27.14 18.72 10.31
CA GLU A 275 -27.78 19.51 9.27
C GLU A 275 -27.63 18.87 7.88
N ILE A 276 -26.46 18.30 7.56
CA ILE A 276 -26.25 17.52 6.35
C ILE A 276 -27.23 16.33 6.30
N ALA A 277 -27.40 15.61 7.41
CA ALA A 277 -28.31 14.47 7.50
C ALA A 277 -29.77 14.89 7.16
N LYS A 278 -30.25 16.00 7.72
CA LYS A 278 -31.57 16.55 7.41
C LYS A 278 -31.70 16.86 5.91
N GLY A 279 -30.69 17.45 5.31
CA GLY A 279 -30.69 17.76 3.88
C GLY A 279 -30.79 16.48 3.04
N ILE A 280 -30.00 15.42 3.38
CA ILE A 280 -30.05 14.13 2.69
C ILE A 280 -31.42 13.48 2.80
N GLU A 281 -32.05 13.48 3.99
CA GLU A 281 -33.38 12.91 4.21
C GLU A 281 -34.46 13.67 3.42
N ALA A 282 -34.32 14.98 3.29
CA ALA A 282 -35.23 15.83 2.51
C ALA A 282 -35.18 15.55 1.00
N ALA A 283 -34.09 14.98 0.50
CA ALA A 283 -33.95 14.60 -0.91
C ALA A 283 -34.89 13.48 -1.34
N GLY A 284 -35.33 12.60 -0.42
CA GLY A 284 -36.29 11.56 -0.74
C GLY A 284 -36.21 10.31 0.13
N ASN A 285 -36.42 9.15 -0.47
CA ASN A 285 -36.48 7.87 0.23
C ASN A 285 -35.06 7.38 0.62
N ILE A 286 -34.44 8.04 1.61
CA ILE A 286 -33.08 7.72 2.11
C ILE A 286 -33.15 7.46 3.61
N GLU A 287 -32.44 6.44 4.06
CA GLU A 287 -32.10 6.17 5.47
C GLU A 287 -30.72 6.77 5.74
N VAL A 288 -30.62 7.71 6.66
CA VAL A 288 -29.35 8.27 7.09
C VAL A 288 -28.89 7.59 8.38
N ARG A 289 -27.71 6.98 8.35
CA ARG A 289 -27.05 6.37 9.51
C ARG A 289 -25.96 7.29 9.99
N LEU A 290 -26.24 8.00 11.07
CA LEU A 290 -25.33 9.00 11.65
C LEU A 290 -24.56 8.38 12.82
N PHE A 291 -23.22 8.31 12.76
CA PHE A 291 -22.37 7.74 13.76
C PHE A 291 -21.41 8.77 14.35
N ASN A 292 -21.55 9.07 15.64
CA ASN A 292 -20.45 9.66 16.38
C ASN A 292 -19.46 8.53 16.70
N VAL A 293 -18.31 8.55 16.03
CA VAL A 293 -17.33 7.44 16.05
C VAL A 293 -16.76 7.13 17.43
N ILE A 294 -16.88 8.07 18.39
CA ILE A 294 -16.41 7.88 19.78
C ILE A 294 -17.33 6.91 20.57
N HIS A 295 -18.56 6.71 20.10
CA HIS A 295 -19.59 5.97 20.81
C HIS A 295 -20.01 4.67 20.13
N HIS A 296 -19.31 4.28 19.07
CA HIS A 296 -19.65 3.08 18.29
C HIS A 296 -18.39 2.28 17.97
N GLU A 297 -18.54 0.98 17.86
CA GLU A 297 -17.47 0.11 17.43
C GLU A 297 -17.13 0.36 15.96
N ILE A 298 -15.85 0.42 15.63
CA ILE A 298 -15.37 0.70 14.27
C ILE A 298 -15.90 -0.34 13.26
N GLY A 299 -15.99 -1.60 13.67
CA GLY A 299 -16.52 -2.69 12.85
C GLY A 299 -17.93 -2.45 12.37
N ASP A 300 -18.83 -1.96 13.27
CA ASP A 300 -20.23 -1.65 12.95
C ASP A 300 -20.33 -0.51 11.95
N ILE A 301 -19.49 0.52 12.11
CA ILE A 301 -19.45 1.66 11.18
C ILE A 301 -18.97 1.20 9.80
N VAL A 302 -17.90 0.40 9.73
CA VAL A 302 -17.36 -0.12 8.46
C VAL A 302 -18.40 -1.02 7.76
N ASN A 303 -19.09 -1.88 8.50
CA ASN A 303 -20.20 -2.69 7.97
C ASN A 303 -21.31 -1.78 7.40
N SER A 304 -21.74 -0.76 8.14
CA SER A 304 -22.76 0.20 7.67
C SER A 304 -22.31 0.93 6.39
N ILE A 305 -21.03 1.31 6.28
CA ILE A 305 -20.46 1.90 5.06
C ILE A 305 -20.52 0.89 3.90
N GLY A 306 -20.19 -0.37 4.15
CA GLY A 306 -20.30 -1.45 3.16
C GLY A 306 -21.71 -1.60 2.58
N GLU A 307 -22.73 -1.47 3.43
CA GLU A 307 -24.16 -1.56 3.04
C GLU A 307 -24.72 -0.30 2.37
N SER A 308 -24.05 0.85 2.52
CA SER A 308 -24.58 2.15 2.08
C SER A 308 -24.37 2.43 0.59
N ASP A 309 -25.25 3.25 0.01
CA ASP A 309 -25.13 3.81 -1.34
C ASP A 309 -24.21 5.03 -1.37
N GLY A 310 -24.03 5.70 -0.23
CA GLY A 310 -23.18 6.89 -0.10
C GLY A 310 -22.52 7.04 1.27
N LEU A 311 -21.40 7.74 1.29
CA LEU A 311 -20.58 7.99 2.49
C LEU A 311 -20.25 9.48 2.63
N LEU A 312 -20.49 10.05 3.81
CA LEU A 312 -19.95 11.36 4.15
C LEU A 312 -19.12 11.23 5.44
N CYS A 313 -17.86 11.63 5.41
CA CYS A 313 -17.01 11.62 6.61
C CYS A 313 -16.80 13.02 7.17
N GLY A 314 -16.97 13.15 8.49
CA GLY A 314 -16.83 14.41 9.21
C GLY A 314 -15.67 14.41 10.22
N SER A 315 -14.72 15.35 10.08
CA SER A 315 -13.65 15.55 11.06
C SER A 315 -13.29 17.01 11.19
N PRO A 316 -13.06 17.53 12.41
CA PRO A 316 -12.37 18.79 12.56
C PRO A 316 -10.91 18.63 12.15
N THR A 317 -10.24 19.75 11.84
CA THR A 317 -8.79 19.80 11.68
C THR A 317 -8.15 20.17 13.01
N ILE A 318 -7.33 19.28 13.57
CA ILE A 318 -6.54 19.53 14.77
C ILE A 318 -5.09 19.13 14.46
N VAL A 319 -4.14 20.02 14.79
CA VAL A 319 -2.69 19.83 14.52
C VAL A 319 -2.40 19.56 13.02
N GLY A 320 -3.16 20.22 12.11
CA GLY A 320 -3.02 20.05 10.66
C GLY A 320 -3.46 18.68 10.13
N GLU A 321 -4.27 17.91 10.90
CA GLU A 321 -4.67 16.54 10.59
C GLU A 321 -6.19 16.34 10.76
N LEU A 322 -6.71 15.29 10.08
CA LEU A 322 -7.99 14.70 10.49
C LEU A 322 -7.78 13.88 11.77
N LEU A 323 -8.79 13.78 12.60
CA LEU A 323 -8.68 13.05 13.85
C LEU A 323 -8.60 11.53 13.62
N GLU A 324 -7.80 10.88 14.47
CA GLU A 324 -7.49 9.45 14.42
C GLU A 324 -8.72 8.54 14.25
N PRO A 325 -9.84 8.72 14.97
CA PRO A 325 -10.98 7.82 14.81
C PRO A 325 -11.57 7.77 13.40
N ILE A 326 -11.56 8.88 12.66
CA ILE A 326 -11.94 8.88 11.23
C ILE A 326 -10.86 8.26 10.36
N ARG A 327 -9.58 8.49 10.68
CA ARG A 327 -8.47 7.85 9.97
C ARG A 327 -8.54 6.33 10.08
N ASP A 328 -8.85 5.80 11.25
CA ASP A 328 -8.97 4.37 11.52
C ASP A 328 -10.09 3.74 10.70
N ILE A 329 -11.26 4.37 10.64
CA ILE A 329 -12.35 3.93 9.76
C ILE A 329 -11.88 3.92 8.31
N LEU A 330 -11.31 5.02 7.82
CA LEU A 330 -10.85 5.15 6.44
C LEU A 330 -9.75 4.15 6.07
N SER A 331 -8.92 3.73 7.03
CA SER A 331 -7.88 2.72 6.83
C SER A 331 -8.44 1.32 6.59
N LYS A 332 -9.62 1.01 7.15
CA LYS A 332 -10.30 -0.29 7.01
C LYS A 332 -11.16 -0.40 5.75
N LEU A 333 -11.35 0.70 5.02
CA LEU A 333 -12.07 0.67 3.75
C LEU A 333 -11.15 0.20 2.62
N ASN A 334 -11.71 -0.60 1.70
CA ASN A 334 -11.01 -1.09 0.52
C ASN A 334 -11.80 -0.76 -0.77
N PRO A 335 -11.13 -0.62 -1.92
CA PRO A 335 -11.77 -0.22 -3.17
C PRO A 335 -12.70 -1.29 -3.76
N VAL A 336 -12.55 -2.56 -3.36
CA VAL A 336 -13.35 -3.69 -3.87
C VAL A 336 -14.80 -3.60 -3.40
N VAL A 337 -15.01 -3.28 -2.12
CA VAL A 337 -16.34 -3.20 -1.49
C VAL A 337 -16.90 -1.79 -1.52
N HIS A 338 -16.04 -0.79 -1.37
CA HIS A 338 -16.45 0.60 -1.14
C HIS A 338 -16.29 1.48 -2.39
N GLY A 339 -15.56 1.01 -3.41
CA GLY A 339 -15.39 1.74 -4.67
C GLY A 339 -16.71 2.03 -5.39
N GLY A 340 -16.71 3.07 -6.21
CA GLY A 340 -17.89 3.47 -6.97
C GLY A 340 -18.98 4.19 -6.18
N LYS A 341 -19.00 4.11 -4.83
CA LYS A 341 -19.95 4.83 -3.98
C LYS A 341 -19.73 6.34 -4.06
N LEU A 342 -20.82 7.11 -3.90
CA LEU A 342 -20.72 8.56 -3.77
C LEU A 342 -20.12 8.89 -2.39
N ALA A 343 -19.11 9.76 -2.35
CA ALA A 343 -18.45 10.13 -1.11
C ALA A 343 -18.22 11.63 -1.01
N ALA A 344 -18.27 12.17 0.20
CA ALA A 344 -17.96 13.56 0.48
C ALA A 344 -17.28 13.72 1.85
N ALA A 345 -16.52 14.80 2.00
CA ALA A 345 -15.91 15.21 3.26
C ALA A 345 -16.55 16.48 3.79
N PHE A 346 -16.63 16.62 5.11
CA PHE A 346 -17.03 17.86 5.77
C PHE A 346 -16.29 18.04 7.10
N GLY A 347 -16.21 19.29 7.58
CA GLY A 347 -15.61 19.49 8.89
C GLY A 347 -15.40 20.95 9.25
N SER A 348 -15.10 21.17 10.53
CA SER A 348 -14.72 22.46 11.07
C SER A 348 -13.22 22.60 11.22
N TYR A 349 -12.68 23.81 11.20
CA TYR A 349 -11.27 24.08 11.37
C TYR A 349 -11.04 25.45 12.01
N GLY A 350 -9.86 25.65 12.61
CA GLY A 350 -9.46 26.95 13.16
C GLY A 350 -8.71 27.81 12.16
N TRP A 351 -7.42 27.57 11.96
CA TRP A 351 -6.53 28.35 11.10
C TRP A 351 -6.08 27.65 9.82
N SER A 352 -6.31 26.35 9.70
CA SER A 352 -5.97 25.53 8.54
C SER A 352 -7.15 24.60 8.21
N GLY A 353 -7.04 23.56 7.46
CA GLY A 353 -8.23 22.73 7.15
C GLY A 353 -7.87 21.51 6.35
N GLU A 354 -6.76 20.88 6.74
CA GLU A 354 -6.13 19.75 6.06
C GLU A 354 -6.94 18.45 6.17
N ALA A 355 -7.82 18.32 7.17
CA ALA A 355 -8.67 17.14 7.32
C ALA A 355 -9.50 16.84 6.05
N ILE A 356 -10.05 17.89 5.42
CA ILE A 356 -10.87 17.74 4.22
C ILE A 356 -10.07 17.18 3.04
N PRO A 357 -8.98 17.81 2.55
CA PRO A 357 -8.23 17.27 1.42
C PRO A 357 -7.62 15.90 1.70
N ARG A 358 -7.33 15.54 2.95
CA ARG A 358 -6.84 14.19 3.32
C ARG A 358 -7.94 13.14 3.17
N MET A 359 -9.16 13.42 3.62
CA MET A 359 -10.31 12.54 3.40
C MET A 359 -10.63 12.40 1.90
N GLU A 360 -10.63 13.50 1.14
CA GLU A 360 -10.81 13.47 -0.32
C GLU A 360 -9.74 12.66 -1.04
N ALA A 361 -8.48 12.76 -0.63
CA ALA A 361 -7.38 11.96 -1.18
C ALA A 361 -7.66 10.46 -0.95
N ARG A 362 -8.07 10.10 0.27
CA ARG A 362 -8.41 8.71 0.59
C ARG A 362 -9.61 8.19 -0.19
N PHE A 363 -10.65 8.99 -0.39
CA PHE A 363 -11.79 8.61 -1.24
C PHE A 363 -11.38 8.36 -2.70
N LYS A 364 -10.43 9.12 -3.23
CA LYS A 364 -9.87 8.89 -4.56
C LYS A 364 -9.08 7.59 -4.64
N GLU A 365 -8.25 7.29 -3.64
CA GLU A 365 -7.53 6.00 -3.53
C GLU A 365 -8.51 4.81 -3.47
N LEU A 366 -9.65 4.99 -2.81
CA LEU A 366 -10.73 4.01 -2.73
C LEU A 366 -11.61 3.95 -4.00
N ASN A 367 -11.29 4.71 -5.05
CA ASN A 367 -12.09 4.80 -6.28
C ASN A 367 -13.54 5.23 -6.05
N MET A 368 -13.81 6.04 -5.02
CA MET A 368 -15.14 6.59 -4.75
C MET A 368 -15.43 7.80 -5.66
N LYS A 369 -16.71 8.04 -5.92
CA LYS A 369 -17.21 9.22 -6.65
C LYS A 369 -17.26 10.42 -5.72
N LEU A 370 -16.30 11.32 -5.83
CA LEU A 370 -16.20 12.47 -4.93
C LEU A 370 -17.23 13.53 -5.28
N TYR A 371 -18.17 13.77 -4.35
CA TYR A 371 -19.13 14.87 -4.39
C TYR A 371 -18.53 16.13 -3.73
N GLY A 372 -18.70 17.28 -4.36
CA GLY A 372 -18.17 18.51 -3.81
C GLY A 372 -18.54 19.77 -4.59
N PRO A 373 -17.96 20.90 -4.18
CA PRO A 373 -16.87 21.03 -3.21
C PRO A 373 -17.26 20.54 -1.82
N SER A 374 -16.31 19.87 -1.11
CA SER A 374 -16.53 19.42 0.26
C SER A 374 -16.75 20.58 1.21
N LEU A 375 -17.56 20.38 2.25
CA LEU A 375 -17.96 21.46 3.16
C LEU A 375 -16.88 21.71 4.23
N LYS A 376 -16.37 22.93 4.28
CA LYS A 376 -15.28 23.35 5.16
C LYS A 376 -15.63 24.65 5.88
N ILE A 377 -15.93 24.57 7.17
CA ILE A 377 -16.42 25.69 7.99
C ILE A 377 -15.37 26.13 9.00
N ASN A 378 -15.18 27.45 9.13
CA ASN A 378 -14.23 28.03 10.07
C ASN A 378 -14.85 28.17 11.46
N PHE A 379 -14.33 27.44 12.45
CA PHE A 379 -14.85 27.36 13.82
C PHE A 379 -16.32 26.96 13.94
N LYS A 380 -17.13 27.74 14.65
CA LYS A 380 -18.52 27.48 14.90
C LYS A 380 -19.36 27.91 13.71
N PRO A 381 -20.18 27.02 13.11
CA PRO A 381 -21.01 27.38 11.98
C PRO A 381 -22.05 28.44 12.38
N SER A 382 -22.21 29.44 11.53
CA SER A 382 -23.30 30.42 11.55
C SER A 382 -24.61 29.82 11.00
N ASP A 383 -25.74 30.54 11.14
CA ASP A 383 -27.01 30.10 10.59
C ASP A 383 -26.97 29.95 9.06
N ASP A 384 -26.23 30.82 8.36
CA ASP A 384 -26.07 30.75 6.90
C ASP A 384 -25.22 29.53 6.51
N GLU A 385 -24.15 29.23 7.25
CA GLU A 385 -23.31 28.05 7.02
C GLU A 385 -24.03 26.73 7.38
N LEU A 386 -24.95 26.76 8.34
CA LEU A 386 -25.85 25.63 8.62
C LEU A 386 -26.83 25.39 7.46
N LYS A 387 -27.32 26.45 6.86
CA LYS A 387 -28.14 26.36 5.64
C LYS A 387 -27.31 25.79 4.48
N GLU A 388 -26.07 26.21 4.31
CA GLU A 388 -25.16 25.66 3.33
C GLU A 388 -24.93 24.14 3.58
N ALA A 389 -24.75 23.73 4.85
CA ALA A 389 -24.64 22.33 5.22
C ALA A 389 -25.88 21.50 4.86
N TYR A 390 -27.06 22.06 5.09
CA TYR A 390 -28.34 21.46 4.68
C TYR A 390 -28.42 21.30 3.14
N GLU A 391 -28.13 22.37 2.39
CA GLU A 391 -28.14 22.35 0.91
C GLU A 391 -27.10 21.38 0.34
N PHE A 392 -25.94 21.29 0.98
CA PHE A 392 -24.91 20.33 0.64
C PHE A 392 -25.42 18.89 0.80
N GLY A 393 -26.08 18.60 1.92
CA GLY A 393 -26.72 17.31 2.16
C GLY A 393 -27.85 17.02 1.18
N LEU A 394 -28.70 17.99 0.88
CA LEU A 394 -29.80 17.86 -0.08
C LEU A 394 -29.27 17.49 -1.48
N GLY A 395 -28.25 18.22 -1.96
CA GLY A 395 -27.66 17.96 -3.26
C GLY A 395 -26.99 16.57 -3.35
N PHE A 396 -26.33 16.11 -2.28
CA PHE A 396 -25.81 14.75 -2.18
C PHE A 396 -26.93 13.71 -2.25
N GLY A 397 -27.99 13.89 -1.46
CA GLY A 397 -29.14 12.99 -1.44
C GLY A 397 -29.88 12.93 -2.78
N GLU A 398 -30.01 14.04 -3.49
CA GLU A 398 -30.63 14.09 -4.83
C GLU A 398 -29.90 13.22 -5.85
N ILE A 399 -28.57 13.14 -5.76
CA ILE A 399 -27.75 12.24 -6.61
C ILE A 399 -28.01 10.80 -6.20
N ILE A 400 -28.04 10.48 -4.91
CA ILE A 400 -28.28 9.13 -4.40
C ILE A 400 -29.64 8.56 -4.86
N VAL A 401 -30.70 9.39 -4.88
CA VAL A 401 -32.03 8.96 -5.35
C VAL A 401 -32.25 9.15 -6.86
N GLY A 402 -31.23 9.58 -7.60
CA GLY A 402 -31.28 9.73 -9.06
C GLY A 402 -32.09 10.95 -9.57
N LYS A 403 -32.42 11.90 -8.69
CA LYS A 403 -33.07 13.19 -9.09
C LYS A 403 -32.11 14.11 -9.82
N LYS A 404 -30.82 13.98 -9.53
CA LYS A 404 -29.74 14.77 -10.12
C LYS A 404 -28.64 13.86 -10.62
N ALA A 405 -28.10 14.12 -11.81
CA ALA A 405 -26.95 13.37 -12.32
C ALA A 405 -25.70 13.73 -11.53
N PHE A 406 -24.87 12.73 -11.24
CA PHE A 406 -23.55 12.98 -10.68
C PHE A 406 -22.67 13.65 -11.72
N THR A 407 -22.14 14.81 -11.39
CA THR A 407 -21.12 15.49 -12.19
C THR A 407 -19.81 15.44 -11.41
N PRO A 408 -18.77 14.79 -11.91
CA PRO A 408 -17.47 14.78 -11.26
C PRO A 408 -16.95 16.20 -11.06
N MET A 409 -16.33 16.47 -9.92
CA MET A 409 -15.61 17.74 -9.72
C MET A 409 -14.54 17.89 -10.79
N THR A 410 -14.78 18.70 -11.79
CA THR A 410 -13.75 19.11 -12.74
C THR A 410 -12.81 20.07 -12.02
N LYS A 411 -11.51 19.78 -12.01
CA LYS A 411 -10.51 20.84 -11.80
C LYS A 411 -10.88 21.99 -12.74
N ALA A 412 -10.77 23.23 -12.24
CA ALA A 412 -11.07 24.44 -13.01
C ALA A 412 -10.65 24.29 -14.48
N LYS A 413 -11.60 24.53 -15.38
CA LYS A 413 -11.42 24.41 -16.82
C LYS A 413 -10.22 25.24 -17.27
N THR A 414 -9.11 24.60 -17.53
CA THR A 414 -8.25 25.04 -18.62
C THR A 414 -8.93 24.49 -19.87
N THR A 415 -9.42 25.37 -20.71
CA THR A 415 -9.95 25.03 -22.04
C THR A 415 -8.85 24.32 -22.82
N ILE A 416 -8.94 22.99 -22.88
CA ILE A 416 -8.17 22.19 -23.83
C ILE A 416 -9.14 21.89 -24.96
N GLU A 417 -8.82 22.37 -26.15
CA GLU A 417 -9.51 22.03 -27.40
C GLU A 417 -9.58 20.51 -27.55
N GLU A 418 -10.76 20.00 -27.87
CA GLU A 418 -10.99 18.58 -28.10
C GLU A 418 -10.15 18.11 -29.31
N ILE A 419 -9.20 17.21 -29.05
CA ILE A 419 -8.49 16.48 -30.10
C ILE A 419 -9.39 15.32 -30.54
N PRO A 420 -9.58 15.10 -31.86
CA PRO A 420 -10.47 14.09 -32.38
C PRO A 420 -10.04 12.69 -31.97
N THR A 421 -10.92 11.96 -31.28
CA THR A 421 -10.73 10.55 -30.93
C THR A 421 -10.86 9.68 -32.17
N ASN A 422 -9.86 8.87 -32.47
CA ASN A 422 -9.98 7.79 -33.44
C ASN A 422 -10.95 6.74 -32.91
N GLY A 423 -12.18 6.71 -33.45
CA GLY A 423 -13.03 5.53 -33.43
C GLY A 423 -13.72 5.15 -32.12
N GLY A 424 -14.18 6.09 -31.26
CA GLY A 424 -15.19 5.77 -30.21
C GLY A 424 -14.78 4.81 -29.07
N LEU A 425 -13.65 4.13 -29.16
CA LEU A 425 -13.18 3.16 -28.16
C LEU A 425 -12.54 3.86 -26.97
N LYS A 426 -12.96 3.45 -25.75
CA LYS A 426 -12.45 3.93 -24.47
C LYS A 426 -11.56 2.87 -23.83
N LEU A 427 -10.63 3.29 -22.96
CA LEU A 427 -9.84 2.39 -22.14
C LEU A 427 -10.48 2.24 -20.77
N TRP A 428 -10.72 1.01 -20.39
CA TRP A 428 -11.28 0.62 -19.11
C TRP A 428 -10.26 -0.18 -18.32
N LYS A 429 -9.82 0.34 -17.20
CA LYS A 429 -8.93 -0.37 -16.27
C LYS A 429 -9.76 -1.05 -15.20
N CYS A 430 -9.64 -2.36 -15.10
CA CYS A 430 -10.15 -3.08 -13.95
C CYS A 430 -9.31 -2.69 -12.72
N VAL A 431 -9.95 -2.11 -11.70
CA VAL A 431 -9.24 -1.66 -10.49
C VAL A 431 -8.76 -2.81 -9.62
N ILE A 432 -9.26 -4.02 -9.89
CA ILE A 432 -8.97 -5.21 -9.11
C ILE A 432 -7.68 -5.90 -9.59
N CYS A 433 -7.63 -6.31 -10.87
CA CYS A 433 -6.46 -7.00 -11.42
C CYS A 433 -5.49 -6.06 -12.17
N GLY A 434 -5.88 -4.79 -12.35
CA GLY A 434 -5.09 -3.79 -13.08
C GLY A 434 -5.11 -3.92 -14.60
N GLU A 435 -5.83 -4.91 -15.16
CA GLU A 435 -5.90 -5.14 -16.61
C GLU A 435 -6.67 -4.01 -17.32
N ILE A 436 -6.25 -3.69 -18.54
CA ILE A 436 -6.81 -2.60 -19.33
C ILE A 436 -7.48 -3.17 -20.58
N PHE A 437 -8.74 -2.78 -20.80
CA PHE A 437 -9.55 -3.20 -21.94
C PHE A 437 -9.92 -2.01 -22.78
N GLU A 438 -10.00 -2.23 -24.09
CA GLU A 438 -10.44 -1.21 -25.05
C GLU A 438 -11.84 -1.61 -25.55
N SER A 439 -12.85 -0.80 -25.23
CA SER A 439 -14.24 -1.02 -25.66
C SER A 439 -15.02 0.30 -25.67
N GLU A 440 -16.11 0.37 -26.45
CA GLU A 440 -16.99 1.53 -26.51
C GLU A 440 -17.73 1.77 -25.18
N THR A 441 -18.06 0.71 -24.46
CA THR A 441 -18.75 0.72 -23.17
C THR A 441 -17.93 0.00 -22.11
N VAL A 442 -18.23 0.29 -20.84
CA VAL A 442 -17.60 -0.45 -19.72
C VAL A 442 -17.88 -1.96 -19.88
N PRO A 443 -16.88 -2.83 -19.76
CA PRO A 443 -17.10 -4.28 -19.77
C PRO A 443 -18.06 -4.70 -18.64
N GLU A 444 -19.03 -5.57 -18.95
CA GLU A 444 -19.97 -6.05 -17.92
C GLU A 444 -19.27 -6.87 -16.83
N VAL A 445 -18.28 -7.67 -17.26
CA VAL A 445 -17.45 -8.50 -16.37
C VAL A 445 -16.01 -8.45 -16.85
N CYS A 446 -15.07 -8.38 -15.93
CA CYS A 446 -13.66 -8.50 -16.27
C CYS A 446 -13.33 -9.93 -16.72
N PRO A 447 -12.88 -10.16 -17.96
CA PRO A 447 -12.57 -11.52 -18.44
C PRO A 447 -11.35 -12.12 -17.75
N VAL A 448 -10.56 -11.32 -17.01
CA VAL A 448 -9.36 -11.79 -16.31
C VAL A 448 -9.66 -12.19 -14.86
N CYS A 449 -10.47 -11.41 -14.12
CA CYS A 449 -10.70 -11.69 -12.70
C CYS A 449 -12.17 -11.80 -12.29
N GLY A 450 -13.12 -11.73 -13.24
CA GLY A 450 -14.54 -11.85 -12.96
C GLY A 450 -15.18 -10.64 -12.25
N ALA A 451 -14.47 -9.55 -12.06
CA ALA A 451 -15.00 -8.33 -11.45
C ALA A 451 -16.10 -7.70 -12.30
N GLY A 452 -17.19 -7.25 -11.69
CA GLY A 452 -18.32 -6.62 -12.38
C GLY A 452 -17.98 -5.24 -12.97
N SER A 453 -18.89 -4.71 -13.78
CA SER A 453 -18.73 -3.40 -14.44
C SER A 453 -18.49 -2.22 -13.50
N ASP A 454 -18.95 -2.32 -12.26
CA ASP A 454 -18.72 -1.37 -11.17
C ASP A 454 -17.24 -1.28 -10.72
N GLN A 455 -16.42 -2.24 -11.10
CA GLN A 455 -15.00 -2.33 -10.80
C GLN A 455 -14.10 -1.85 -11.94
N PHE A 456 -14.65 -1.13 -12.91
CA PHE A 456 -13.87 -0.50 -13.96
C PHE A 456 -13.87 1.01 -13.83
N ILE A 457 -12.70 1.60 -14.05
CA ILE A 457 -12.57 3.04 -14.24
C ILE A 457 -12.20 3.33 -15.70
N GLU A 458 -12.84 4.33 -16.28
CA GLU A 458 -12.39 4.88 -17.53
C GLU A 458 -11.05 5.57 -17.29
N ILE A 459 -9.98 5.02 -17.87
CA ILE A 459 -8.71 5.71 -17.91
C ILE A 459 -8.62 6.45 -19.24
N LYS A 460 -8.31 7.74 -19.17
CA LYS A 460 -7.88 8.42 -20.39
C LYS A 460 -6.63 7.68 -20.84
N ARG A 461 -6.49 7.42 -22.15
CA ARG A 461 -5.18 7.15 -22.69
C ARG A 461 -4.32 8.32 -22.18
N GLU A 462 -3.51 8.08 -21.18
CA GLU A 462 -2.34 8.91 -21.04
C GLU A 462 -1.64 8.69 -22.35
N ASP A 463 -1.56 9.74 -23.15
CA ASP A 463 -0.72 9.74 -24.34
C ASP A 463 0.71 9.62 -23.79
N THR A 464 1.10 8.38 -23.48
CA THR A 464 2.50 8.03 -23.23
C THR A 464 3.32 8.34 -24.48
N ASN A 465 2.66 8.55 -25.60
CA ASN A 465 3.17 8.99 -26.87
C ASN A 465 2.86 10.48 -27.17
N TYR A 466 2.44 11.28 -26.15
CA TYR A 466 2.40 12.73 -26.36
C TYR A 466 3.82 13.19 -26.68
N SER A 467 4.06 13.47 -27.94
CA SER A 467 5.24 14.16 -28.43
C SER A 467 4.79 15.40 -29.12
N ILE A 468 5.42 16.49 -28.82
CA ILE A 468 5.37 17.72 -29.60
C ILE A 468 6.74 17.87 -30.27
N ASP A 469 6.76 18.33 -31.48
CA ASP A 469 7.99 18.72 -32.16
C ASP A 469 8.02 20.25 -32.22
N LYS A 470 8.46 20.85 -31.10
CA LYS A 470 8.50 22.31 -30.95
C LYS A 470 9.82 22.73 -30.34
N GLU A 471 10.51 23.64 -31.02
CA GLU A 471 11.70 24.26 -30.48
C GLU A 471 11.32 25.26 -29.39
N GLU A 472 11.37 24.80 -28.13
CA GLU A 472 11.16 25.59 -26.90
C GLU A 472 12.38 25.45 -25.99
N THR A 473 12.78 26.55 -25.36
CA THR A 473 13.87 26.54 -24.37
C THR A 473 13.31 26.26 -22.98
N TYR A 474 13.66 25.10 -22.43
CA TYR A 474 13.41 24.73 -21.06
C TYR A 474 14.65 25.03 -20.22
N VAL A 475 14.47 25.80 -19.16
CA VAL A 475 15.51 25.99 -18.15
C VAL A 475 15.10 25.21 -16.91
N ILE A 476 16.00 24.36 -16.41
CA ILE A 476 15.81 23.56 -15.21
C ILE A 476 16.83 24.01 -14.18
N ILE A 477 16.37 24.50 -13.03
CA ILE A 477 17.23 24.93 -11.92
C ILE A 477 17.31 23.78 -10.91
N GLY A 478 18.48 23.19 -10.82
CA GLY A 478 18.78 22.03 -9.97
C GLY A 478 19.03 20.76 -10.78
N ASN A 479 20.18 20.15 -10.54
CA ASN A 479 20.67 18.95 -11.23
C ASN A 479 20.63 17.71 -10.33
N GLY A 480 19.71 17.66 -9.35
CA GLY A 480 19.41 16.46 -8.59
C GLY A 480 18.46 15.52 -9.35
N ALA A 481 17.99 14.45 -8.73
CA ALA A 481 17.08 13.48 -9.35
C ALA A 481 15.86 14.16 -10.01
N ALA A 482 15.22 15.12 -9.35
CA ALA A 482 14.06 15.83 -9.90
C ALA A 482 14.39 16.58 -11.21
N GLY A 483 15.54 17.27 -11.27
CA GLY A 483 15.96 17.99 -12.48
C GLY A 483 16.35 17.04 -13.60
N PHE A 484 17.07 15.99 -13.31
CA PHE A 484 17.45 14.96 -14.27
C PHE A 484 16.22 14.29 -14.92
N TYR A 485 15.29 13.78 -14.10
CA TYR A 485 14.10 13.11 -14.63
C TYR A 485 13.14 14.07 -15.32
N ALA A 486 13.12 15.36 -14.94
CA ALA A 486 12.39 16.38 -15.69
C ALA A 486 13.01 16.58 -17.09
N ALA A 487 14.35 16.71 -17.18
CA ALA A 487 15.06 16.83 -18.46
C ALA A 487 14.81 15.62 -19.36
N LYS A 488 14.92 14.40 -18.80
CA LYS A 488 14.66 13.15 -19.49
C LYS A 488 13.22 13.09 -20.03
N ALA A 489 12.23 13.35 -19.18
CA ALA A 489 10.82 13.33 -19.56
C ALA A 489 10.45 14.39 -20.63
N ILE A 490 11.08 15.57 -20.60
CA ILE A 490 10.91 16.59 -21.63
C ILE A 490 11.46 16.08 -22.96
N LYS A 491 12.67 15.52 -22.99
CA LYS A 491 13.29 15.01 -24.23
C LYS A 491 12.54 13.83 -24.83
N GLU A 492 12.02 12.93 -24.02
CA GLU A 492 11.18 11.81 -24.47
C GLU A 492 9.90 12.27 -25.16
N ARG A 493 9.41 13.49 -24.86
CA ARG A 493 8.15 14.05 -25.37
C ARG A 493 8.32 15.20 -26.34
N ASN A 494 9.48 15.83 -26.38
CA ASN A 494 9.82 16.93 -27.28
C ASN A 494 11.30 16.84 -27.66
N GLU A 495 11.60 16.11 -28.71
CA GLU A 495 12.96 15.92 -29.19
C GLU A 495 13.63 17.24 -29.58
N SER A 496 12.88 18.20 -30.13
CA SER A 496 13.37 19.53 -30.51
C SER A 496 13.56 20.50 -29.35
N ALA A 497 13.18 20.13 -28.11
CA ALA A 497 13.37 20.98 -26.94
C ALA A 497 14.85 21.28 -26.68
N ILE A 498 15.15 22.54 -26.41
CA ILE A 498 16.47 23.00 -25.96
C ILE A 498 16.42 23.01 -24.43
N ILE A 499 17.19 22.13 -23.80
CA ILE A 499 17.21 22.04 -22.33
C ILE A 499 18.50 22.62 -21.76
N LYS A 500 18.38 23.56 -20.83
CA LYS A 500 19.49 24.10 -20.06
C LYS A 500 19.32 23.68 -18.60
N LEU A 501 20.18 22.77 -18.14
CA LEU A 501 20.18 22.20 -16.80
C LEU A 501 21.25 22.90 -15.96
N ILE A 502 20.84 23.60 -14.90
CA ILE A 502 21.72 24.48 -14.13
C ILE A 502 21.94 23.90 -12.73
N SER A 503 23.18 23.84 -12.30
CA SER A 503 23.58 23.35 -10.98
C SER A 503 24.66 24.21 -10.36
N ASN A 504 24.59 24.40 -9.05
CA ASN A 504 25.69 24.99 -8.28
C ASN A 504 26.76 23.96 -7.88
N GLU A 505 26.58 22.69 -8.24
CA GLU A 505 27.57 21.63 -8.10
C GLU A 505 28.26 21.42 -9.46
N PRO A 506 29.56 21.10 -9.49
CA PRO A 506 30.30 20.90 -10.74
C PRO A 506 30.07 19.52 -11.37
N GLU A 507 29.37 18.61 -10.69
CA GLU A 507 29.15 17.22 -11.09
C GLU A 507 27.88 17.08 -11.94
N HIS A 508 27.85 16.02 -12.77
CA HIS A 508 26.63 15.53 -13.40
C HIS A 508 25.62 15.04 -12.34
N SER A 509 24.37 14.82 -12.76
CA SER A 509 23.34 14.29 -11.88
C SER A 509 23.74 12.93 -11.30
N TYR A 510 23.65 12.76 -9.99
CA TYR A 510 24.05 11.53 -9.28
C TYR A 510 23.04 11.10 -8.22
N VAL A 511 23.19 9.86 -7.74
CA VAL A 511 22.34 9.22 -6.72
C VAL A 511 22.73 9.76 -5.34
N ARG A 512 22.06 10.83 -4.91
CA ARG A 512 22.39 11.54 -3.67
C ARG A 512 22.28 10.71 -2.40
N THR A 513 21.44 9.66 -2.41
CA THR A 513 21.30 8.74 -1.27
C THR A 513 22.52 7.84 -1.05
N GLN A 514 23.44 7.74 -2.02
CA GLN A 514 24.71 7.01 -1.88
C GLN A 514 25.85 7.85 -1.32
N LEU A 515 25.62 9.12 -0.98
CA LEU A 515 26.71 9.97 -0.47
C LEU A 515 27.32 9.47 0.84
N SER A 516 26.53 8.86 1.72
CA SER A 516 27.04 8.25 2.96
C SER A 516 27.96 7.07 2.69
N ASP A 517 27.65 6.24 1.70
CA ASP A 517 28.45 5.05 1.34
C ASP A 517 29.84 5.47 0.84
N LEU A 518 29.91 6.58 0.12
CA LEU A 518 31.18 7.13 -0.39
C LEU A 518 32.19 7.53 0.70
N ILE A 519 31.78 7.58 1.96
CA ILE A 519 32.74 7.77 3.08
C ILE A 519 33.74 6.61 3.11
N THR A 520 33.32 5.40 2.78
CA THR A 520 34.17 4.19 2.76
C THR A 520 34.37 3.61 1.37
N GLU A 521 33.48 3.84 0.45
CA GLU A 521 33.48 3.31 -0.91
C GLU A 521 34.02 4.34 -1.91
N GLU A 522 34.39 3.86 -3.10
CA GLU A 522 34.75 4.70 -4.24
C GLU A 522 33.55 4.81 -5.21
N ILE A 523 33.54 5.87 -6.01
CA ILE A 523 32.50 6.10 -7.01
C ILE A 523 32.57 5.01 -8.07
N ASP A 524 31.44 4.35 -8.30
CA ASP A 524 31.28 3.36 -9.36
C ASP A 524 30.34 3.86 -10.48
N ASP A 525 30.13 3.01 -11.50
CA ASP A 525 29.29 3.33 -12.66
C ASP A 525 27.81 3.57 -12.33
N THR A 526 27.33 3.15 -11.13
CA THR A 526 25.93 3.28 -10.70
C THR A 526 25.67 4.59 -9.95
N PHE A 527 26.72 5.29 -9.55
CA PHE A 527 26.61 6.53 -8.81
C PHE A 527 25.95 7.67 -9.63
N TYR A 528 26.29 7.76 -10.92
CA TYR A 528 25.70 8.77 -11.79
C TYR A 528 24.38 8.32 -12.40
N LEU A 529 23.36 9.21 -12.46
CA LEU A 529 22.05 8.89 -13.03
C LEU A 529 22.09 8.64 -14.54
N ALA A 530 23.13 9.13 -15.23
CA ALA A 530 23.40 8.82 -16.63
C ALA A 530 24.90 8.92 -16.91
N LYS A 531 25.34 8.24 -17.97
CA LYS A 531 26.70 8.39 -18.50
C LYS A 531 26.91 9.78 -19.08
N THR A 532 28.11 10.30 -19.01
CA THR A 532 28.48 11.67 -19.46
C THR A 532 28.04 11.98 -20.90
N ASN A 533 28.08 11.01 -21.81
CA ASN A 533 27.65 11.22 -23.19
C ASN A 533 26.14 11.37 -23.36
N TRP A 534 25.32 10.88 -22.43
CA TRP A 534 23.86 10.95 -22.49
C TRP A 534 23.36 12.38 -22.62
N TYR A 535 23.94 13.34 -21.92
CA TYR A 535 23.54 14.76 -21.98
C TYR A 535 23.77 15.32 -23.40
N LYS A 536 24.90 15.00 -24.03
CA LYS A 536 25.23 15.42 -25.40
C LYS A 536 24.32 14.75 -26.41
N GLU A 537 24.11 13.45 -26.30
CA GLU A 537 23.24 12.68 -27.19
C GLU A 537 21.79 13.18 -27.17
N ASN A 538 21.33 13.72 -26.02
CA ASN A 538 20.00 14.30 -25.87
C ASN A 538 19.95 15.83 -26.02
N ASN A 539 21.00 16.50 -26.53
CA ASN A 539 21.07 17.96 -26.66
C ASN A 539 20.71 18.73 -25.39
N ILE A 540 21.20 18.25 -24.21
CA ILE A 540 21.05 18.91 -22.92
C ILE A 540 22.31 19.72 -22.62
N ILE A 541 22.12 21.01 -22.43
CA ILE A 541 23.20 21.95 -22.10
C ILE A 541 23.30 22.03 -20.58
N GLU A 542 24.32 21.43 -20.02
CA GLU A 542 24.62 21.55 -18.59
C GLU A 542 25.39 22.84 -18.31
N ILE A 543 24.97 23.57 -17.29
CA ILE A 543 25.60 24.76 -16.74
C ILE A 543 25.92 24.45 -15.29
N LEU A 544 27.06 23.81 -15.07
CA LEU A 544 27.49 23.30 -13.78
C LEU A 544 28.32 24.37 -13.04
N GLY A 545 28.34 24.32 -11.70
CA GLY A 545 29.07 25.25 -10.84
C GLY A 545 28.49 26.68 -10.86
N ALA A 546 27.24 26.89 -11.26
CA ALA A 546 26.61 28.21 -11.39
C ALA A 546 25.40 28.37 -10.47
N ASN A 547 25.32 29.48 -9.74
CA ASN A 547 24.16 29.82 -8.93
C ASN A 547 23.18 30.72 -9.70
N VAL A 548 21.89 30.47 -9.52
CA VAL A 548 20.83 31.35 -9.98
C VAL A 548 20.50 32.37 -8.90
N ASN A 549 20.74 33.65 -9.16
CA ASN A 549 20.54 34.73 -8.20
C ASN A 549 19.14 35.33 -8.25
N SER A 550 18.51 35.37 -9.43
CA SER A 550 17.16 35.91 -9.58
C SER A 550 16.44 35.37 -10.81
N ILE A 551 15.11 35.39 -10.71
CA ILE A 551 14.19 35.02 -11.78
C ILE A 551 13.32 36.24 -12.10
N ASP A 552 13.37 36.70 -13.32
CA ASP A 552 12.47 37.72 -13.85
C ASP A 552 11.36 37.01 -14.67
N LYS A 553 10.16 37.00 -14.14
CA LYS A 553 9.00 36.30 -14.76
C LYS A 553 8.45 37.08 -15.95
N GLU A 554 8.57 38.40 -15.96
CA GLU A 554 8.03 39.25 -17.04
C GLU A 554 8.88 39.11 -18.31
N THR A 555 10.20 39.15 -18.16
CA THR A 555 11.12 38.98 -19.29
C THR A 555 11.48 37.51 -19.56
N LYS A 556 10.95 36.57 -18.73
CA LYS A 556 11.31 35.16 -18.76
C LYS A 556 12.82 34.93 -18.78
N THR A 557 13.53 35.57 -17.89
CA THR A 557 14.99 35.50 -17.80
C THR A 557 15.45 35.16 -16.39
N ILE A 558 16.39 34.25 -16.27
CA ILE A 558 17.13 34.03 -15.02
C ILE A 558 18.49 34.73 -15.10
N LYS A 559 19.02 35.16 -13.94
CA LYS A 559 20.36 35.72 -13.81
C LYS A 559 21.24 34.83 -12.96
N LEU A 560 22.39 34.46 -13.49
CA LEU A 560 23.42 33.73 -12.77
C LEU A 560 24.30 34.67 -11.94
N ASP A 561 25.08 34.08 -11.03
CA ASP A 561 26.08 34.82 -10.19
C ASP A 561 27.14 35.54 -11.02
N ASN A 562 27.53 35.00 -12.16
CA ASN A 562 28.44 35.64 -13.12
C ASN A 562 27.78 36.75 -13.96
N LYS A 563 26.56 37.18 -13.60
CA LYS A 563 25.73 38.19 -14.28
C LYS A 563 25.19 37.78 -15.68
N GLN A 564 25.43 36.55 -16.12
CA GLN A 564 24.88 36.05 -17.35
C GLN A 564 23.35 35.90 -17.23
N GLY A 565 22.62 36.43 -18.21
CA GLY A 565 21.18 36.25 -18.33
C GLY A 565 20.85 35.04 -19.24
N ILE A 566 19.94 34.21 -18.84
CA ILE A 566 19.46 33.06 -19.64
C ILE A 566 17.96 33.19 -19.80
N ARG A 567 17.52 33.32 -21.06
CA ARG A 567 16.10 33.37 -21.39
C ARG A 567 15.52 31.95 -21.45
N TYR A 568 14.24 31.81 -21.09
CA TYR A 568 13.49 30.55 -21.13
C TYR A 568 12.07 30.76 -21.70
N ASP A 569 11.51 29.73 -22.31
CA ASP A 569 10.09 29.64 -22.60
C ASP A 569 9.35 29.00 -21.45
N LYS A 570 9.94 27.95 -20.85
CA LYS A 570 9.46 27.22 -19.68
C LYS A 570 10.56 27.11 -18.64
N LEU A 571 10.17 27.23 -17.37
CA LEU A 571 11.08 27.13 -16.23
C LEU A 571 10.64 26.02 -15.29
N VAL A 572 11.57 25.14 -14.93
CA VAL A 572 11.39 24.07 -13.92
C VAL A 572 12.26 24.38 -12.70
N LEU A 573 11.65 24.44 -11.52
CA LEU A 573 12.34 24.61 -10.27
C LEU A 573 12.54 23.26 -9.60
N ALA A 574 13.77 22.75 -9.61
CA ALA A 574 14.20 21.48 -9.04
C ALA A 574 15.37 21.66 -8.06
N ASN A 575 15.42 22.81 -7.39
CA ASN A 575 16.56 23.32 -6.61
C ASN A 575 16.77 22.56 -5.26
N GLY A 576 15.94 21.56 -4.93
CA GLY A 576 16.12 20.72 -3.75
C GLY A 576 15.96 21.49 -2.43
N SER A 577 16.71 21.05 -1.43
CA SER A 577 16.72 21.61 -0.08
C SER A 577 18.17 21.91 0.36
N TYR A 578 18.35 22.48 1.54
CA TYR A 578 19.65 22.63 2.20
C TYR A 578 19.65 21.86 3.53
N ASN A 579 20.86 21.57 4.05
CA ASN A 579 20.98 20.93 5.36
C ASN A 579 20.57 21.91 6.46
N PHE A 580 19.76 21.40 7.37
CA PHE A 580 19.45 22.15 8.58
C PHE A 580 20.58 21.92 9.61
N VAL A 581 21.29 22.98 9.96
CA VAL A 581 22.22 23.02 11.09
C VAL A 581 21.56 23.88 12.15
N PRO A 582 21.21 23.32 13.32
CA PRO A 582 20.58 24.09 14.38
C PRO A 582 21.55 25.21 14.84
N PRO A 583 21.05 26.39 15.21
CA PRO A 583 21.86 27.43 15.79
C PRO A 583 22.65 26.89 16.98
N THR A 584 23.97 26.92 16.89
CA THR A 584 24.87 26.32 17.88
C THR A 584 25.99 27.30 18.22
N LYS A 585 26.24 27.49 19.49
CA LYS A 585 27.35 28.32 19.95
C LYS A 585 28.68 27.59 19.78
N VAL A 586 29.67 28.30 19.29
CA VAL A 586 31.05 27.84 19.22
C VAL A 586 31.91 28.78 20.04
N LYS A 587 32.57 28.25 21.06
CA LYS A 587 33.45 28.97 21.95
C LYS A 587 34.90 28.79 21.53
N PHE A 588 35.57 29.91 21.27
CA PHE A 588 37.00 30.00 21.14
C PHE A 588 37.57 30.55 22.48
N ASN A 589 38.88 30.45 22.68
CA ASN A 589 39.51 30.88 23.95
C ASN A 589 39.04 32.27 24.45
N ASP A 590 38.92 33.25 23.55
CA ASP A 590 38.59 34.63 23.88
C ASP A 590 37.33 35.16 23.16
N SER A 591 36.58 34.33 22.46
CA SER A 591 35.40 34.75 21.68
C SER A 591 34.34 33.63 21.56
N GLU A 592 33.12 34.03 21.24
CA GLU A 592 32.02 33.14 20.96
C GLU A 592 31.38 33.56 19.63
N VAL A 593 31.06 32.60 18.78
CA VAL A 593 30.30 32.80 17.55
C VAL A 593 29.11 31.83 17.51
N GLU A 594 28.03 32.21 16.87
CA GLU A 594 26.90 31.30 16.59
C GLU A 594 26.97 30.83 15.15
N ILE A 595 26.95 29.52 14.94
CA ILE A 595 26.87 28.92 13.64
C ILE A 595 25.43 28.45 13.37
N ASN A 596 25.08 28.35 12.09
CA ASN A 596 23.80 27.85 11.59
C ASN A 596 23.99 27.23 10.19
N SER A 597 22.92 26.89 9.50
CA SER A 597 22.95 26.30 8.17
C SER A 597 23.74 27.06 7.10
N TRP A 598 24.02 28.34 7.32
CA TRP A 598 24.75 29.22 6.37
C TRP A 598 26.19 29.50 6.78
N THR A 599 26.52 29.27 8.05
CA THR A 599 27.81 29.69 8.62
C THR A 599 28.60 28.54 9.28
N TYR A 600 28.06 27.31 9.31
CA TYR A 600 28.72 26.18 9.98
C TYR A 600 30.13 25.88 9.44
N ASN A 601 30.35 26.08 8.15
CA ASN A 601 31.62 25.83 7.49
C ASN A 601 32.70 26.90 7.74
N THR A 602 32.38 27.92 8.50
CA THR A 602 33.38 28.92 8.97
C THR A 602 34.23 28.36 10.12
N VAL A 603 33.81 27.24 10.73
CA VAL A 603 34.56 26.57 11.79
C VAL A 603 35.10 25.25 11.26
N LYS A 604 36.41 25.09 11.27
CA LYS A 604 37.08 23.86 10.82
C LYS A 604 36.69 22.68 11.70
N GLY A 605 36.47 21.52 11.07
CA GLY A 605 36.04 20.27 11.74
C GLY A 605 34.54 20.15 11.93
N ILE A 606 33.74 21.07 11.36
CA ILE A 606 32.27 20.95 11.30
C ILE A 606 31.87 20.68 9.86
N HIS A 607 31.22 19.55 9.65
CA HIS A 607 30.79 19.04 8.34
C HIS A 607 29.30 18.78 8.30
N THR A 608 28.75 18.80 7.09
CA THR A 608 27.44 18.23 6.76
C THR A 608 27.61 17.33 5.54
N ILE A 609 26.64 16.48 5.25
CA ILE A 609 26.65 15.62 4.05
C ILE A 609 25.44 15.97 3.20
N LYS A 610 25.69 16.69 2.09
CA LYS A 610 24.65 17.09 1.12
C LYS A 610 25.13 16.98 -0.31
N LYS A 611 26.41 17.23 -0.54
CA LYS A 611 27.06 17.25 -1.83
C LYS A 611 28.25 16.31 -1.85
N LEU A 612 28.69 15.94 -3.04
CA LEU A 612 29.91 15.13 -3.19
C LEU A 612 31.12 15.81 -2.55
N SER A 613 31.27 17.12 -2.75
CA SER A 613 32.35 17.92 -2.14
C SER A 613 32.34 17.91 -0.61
N ASP A 614 31.18 17.74 0.03
CA ASP A 614 31.09 17.62 1.50
C ASP A 614 31.69 16.29 1.96
N VAL A 615 31.42 15.21 1.23
CA VAL A 615 31.99 13.87 1.51
C VAL A 615 33.50 13.89 1.30
N GLU A 616 34.00 14.53 0.24
CA GLU A 616 35.42 14.67 -0.03
C GLU A 616 36.13 15.47 1.08
N ALA A 617 35.53 16.56 1.51
CA ALA A 617 36.05 17.37 2.64
C ALA A 617 36.12 16.54 3.94
N LEU A 618 35.08 15.77 4.23
CA LEU A 618 35.04 14.86 5.37
C LEU A 618 36.12 13.78 5.24
N LYS A 619 36.20 13.07 4.09
CA LYS A 619 37.22 12.03 3.84
C LYS A 619 38.64 12.51 4.07
N ASN A 620 38.94 13.77 3.76
CA ASN A 620 40.28 14.37 3.95
C ASN A 620 40.62 14.61 5.45
N GLU A 621 39.63 14.79 6.31
CA GLU A 621 39.82 14.99 7.75
C GLU A 621 39.81 13.69 8.56
N LEU A 622 39.10 12.63 8.09
CA LEU A 622 38.97 11.35 8.80
C LEU A 622 40.30 10.71 9.22
N PRO A 623 41.36 10.68 8.39
CA PRO A 623 42.65 10.05 8.79
C PRO A 623 43.29 10.65 10.03
N ASN A 624 42.98 11.91 10.33
CA ASN A 624 43.52 12.63 11.48
C ASN A 624 42.55 12.68 12.68
N SER A 625 41.36 12.07 12.53
CA SER A 625 40.28 12.11 13.52
C SER A 625 40.24 10.79 14.31
N LYS A 626 40.20 10.87 15.64
CA LYS A 626 40.02 9.68 16.52
C LYS A 626 38.62 9.56 17.04
N ASN A 627 37.94 10.67 17.25
CA ASN A 627 36.60 10.74 17.78
C ASN A 627 35.77 11.69 16.90
N ILE A 628 34.60 11.26 16.53
CA ILE A 628 33.63 12.07 15.77
C ILE A 628 32.29 12.05 16.48
N VAL A 629 31.64 13.19 16.49
CA VAL A 629 30.30 13.36 16.98
C VAL A 629 29.37 13.65 15.80
N VAL A 630 28.32 12.85 15.67
CA VAL A 630 27.22 13.08 14.74
C VAL A 630 26.05 13.69 15.48
N ILE A 631 25.62 14.87 15.09
CA ILE A 631 24.48 15.56 15.70
C ILE A 631 23.22 15.24 14.91
N GLY A 632 22.31 14.48 15.54
CA GLY A 632 21.08 13.99 14.97
C GLY A 632 21.09 12.49 14.66
N GLY A 633 20.28 11.73 15.39
CA GLY A 633 20.07 10.28 15.23
C GLY A 633 18.97 9.93 14.21
N GLY A 634 18.74 10.78 13.21
CA GLY A 634 17.91 10.47 12.04
C GLY A 634 18.64 9.54 11.07
N LEU A 635 17.93 9.08 10.01
CA LEU A 635 18.44 8.09 9.06
C LEU A 635 19.83 8.47 8.51
N LEU A 636 19.97 9.66 7.95
CA LEU A 636 21.25 10.12 7.37
C LEU A 636 22.38 10.23 8.39
N GLY A 637 22.08 10.65 9.63
CA GLY A 637 23.09 10.71 10.70
C GLY A 637 23.57 9.32 11.10
N LEU A 638 22.68 8.35 11.21
CA LEU A 638 23.03 6.97 11.54
C LEU A 638 23.79 6.27 10.41
N GLU A 639 23.43 6.50 9.14
CA GLU A 639 24.17 6.02 7.98
C GLU A 639 25.59 6.57 7.96
N ALA A 640 25.76 7.89 8.14
CA ALA A 640 27.06 8.50 8.21
C ALA A 640 27.89 7.97 9.39
N ALA A 641 27.28 7.78 10.57
CA ALA A 641 27.93 7.22 11.75
C ALA A 641 28.41 5.78 11.49
N TRP A 642 27.58 4.98 10.82
CA TRP A 642 27.91 3.62 10.43
C TRP A 642 29.10 3.57 9.47
N GLU A 643 29.12 4.40 8.43
CA GLU A 643 30.21 4.44 7.47
C GLU A 643 31.52 4.95 8.09
N ILE A 644 31.45 5.98 8.93
CA ILE A 644 32.63 6.51 9.60
C ILE A 644 33.27 5.47 10.54
N GLN A 645 32.46 4.73 11.30
CA GLN A 645 33.00 3.73 12.24
C GLN A 645 33.75 2.59 11.54
N LYS A 646 33.39 2.24 10.30
CA LYS A 646 34.13 1.24 9.51
C LYS A 646 35.60 1.61 9.30
N ARG A 647 35.95 2.88 9.45
CA ARG A 647 37.35 3.37 9.40
C ARG A 647 38.08 3.30 10.76
N ASN A 648 37.53 2.56 11.74
CA ASN A 648 38.07 2.42 13.09
C ASN A 648 38.14 3.76 13.86
N ILE A 649 37.18 4.64 13.65
CA ILE A 649 37.03 5.92 14.34
C ILE A 649 35.92 5.75 15.38
N ASN A 650 36.13 6.29 16.59
CA ASN A 650 35.09 6.30 17.61
C ASN A 650 33.98 7.28 17.21
N VAL A 651 32.76 6.80 17.08
CA VAL A 651 31.62 7.62 16.69
C VAL A 651 30.60 7.67 17.81
N THR A 652 30.18 8.89 18.16
CA THR A 652 29.08 9.14 19.09
C THR A 652 27.99 9.92 18.37
N VAL A 653 26.78 9.38 18.35
CA VAL A 653 25.58 10.07 17.85
C VAL A 653 24.88 10.74 19.02
N VAL A 654 24.57 12.02 18.89
CA VAL A 654 23.80 12.81 19.88
C VAL A 654 22.42 13.10 19.27
N GLU A 655 21.38 12.59 19.90
CA GLU A 655 19.99 12.75 19.43
C GLU A 655 19.14 13.42 20.52
N LEU A 656 18.46 14.48 20.14
CA LEU A 656 17.60 15.26 21.04
C LEU A 656 16.36 14.46 21.49
N ALA A 657 15.83 13.60 20.63
CA ALA A 657 14.69 12.78 20.98
C ALA A 657 15.08 11.65 21.94
N GLU A 658 14.14 11.25 22.79
CA GLU A 658 14.32 10.14 23.75
C GLU A 658 14.41 8.74 23.09
N ARG A 659 14.26 8.67 21.76
CA ARG A 659 14.32 7.43 20.98
C ARG A 659 14.85 7.66 19.57
N MET A 660 15.44 6.62 18.97
CA MET A 660 15.94 6.67 17.59
C MET A 660 14.80 6.69 16.58
N LEU A 661 15.00 7.40 15.47
CA LEU A 661 14.09 7.46 14.32
C LEU A 661 12.62 7.75 14.71
N PRO A 662 12.33 8.76 15.52
CA PRO A 662 11.01 8.98 16.12
C PRO A 662 9.90 9.29 15.10
N ARG A 663 10.27 9.65 13.87
CA ARG A 663 9.35 9.93 12.78
C ARG A 663 9.09 8.72 11.87
N GLN A 664 9.98 7.72 11.89
CA GLN A 664 9.93 6.53 11.05
C GLN A 664 9.47 5.29 11.79
N LEU A 665 9.79 5.19 13.09
CA LEU A 665 9.50 4.02 13.92
C LEU A 665 8.59 4.42 15.10
N ASP A 666 7.73 3.53 15.52
CA ASP A 666 7.02 3.63 16.80
C ASP A 666 7.95 3.34 18.00
N SER A 667 7.42 3.31 19.20
CA SER A 667 8.23 3.10 20.42
C SER A 667 8.86 1.71 20.50
N GLU A 668 8.20 0.68 19.99
CA GLU A 668 8.71 -0.70 20.02
C GLU A 668 9.75 -0.92 18.92
N GLY A 669 9.45 -0.47 17.71
CA GLY A 669 10.40 -0.46 16.60
C GLY A 669 11.67 0.32 16.92
N SER A 670 11.55 1.48 17.59
CA SER A 670 12.73 2.25 18.04
C SER A 670 13.56 1.47 19.06
N LYS A 671 12.96 0.81 20.04
CA LYS A 671 13.67 -0.04 21.02
C LYS A 671 14.38 -1.21 20.37
N LEU A 672 13.71 -1.89 19.44
CA LEU A 672 14.33 -2.98 18.69
C LEU A 672 15.52 -2.48 17.88
N PHE A 673 15.37 -1.37 17.15
CA PHE A 673 16.43 -0.76 16.37
C PHE A 673 17.60 -0.33 17.27
N GLU A 674 17.33 0.30 18.42
CA GLU A 674 18.32 0.65 19.43
C GLU A 674 19.11 -0.58 19.91
N SER A 675 18.42 -1.70 20.16
CA SER A 675 19.07 -2.97 20.54
C SER A 675 20.03 -3.50 19.48
N LEU A 676 19.78 -3.22 18.20
CA LEU A 676 20.66 -3.57 17.08
C LEU A 676 21.86 -2.62 16.99
N VAL A 677 21.61 -1.32 17.09
CA VAL A 677 22.67 -0.31 17.05
C VAL A 677 23.63 -0.47 18.23
N ASN A 678 23.14 -0.79 19.42
CA ASN A 678 23.96 -1.05 20.61
C ASN A 678 24.87 -2.31 20.49
N LYS A 679 24.66 -3.16 19.46
CA LYS A 679 25.58 -4.24 19.13
C LYS A 679 26.72 -3.80 18.21
N THR A 680 26.69 -2.56 17.73
CA THR A 680 27.71 -1.98 16.87
C THR A 680 28.67 -1.11 17.68
N PRO A 681 29.84 -0.74 17.14
CA PRO A 681 30.76 0.20 17.82
C PRO A 681 30.28 1.65 17.87
N VAL A 682 29.09 1.98 17.36
CA VAL A 682 28.53 3.33 17.40
C VAL A 682 27.91 3.59 18.77
N ASN A 683 28.39 4.62 19.48
CA ASN A 683 27.77 5.06 20.72
C ASN A 683 26.62 6.03 20.42
N VAL A 684 25.47 5.89 21.10
CA VAL A 684 24.31 6.77 20.91
C VAL A 684 23.85 7.35 22.23
N LEU A 685 23.70 8.67 22.27
CA LEU A 685 23.18 9.44 23.40
C LEU A 685 21.79 9.96 23.00
N LEU A 686 20.75 9.45 23.63
CA LEU A 686 19.35 9.84 23.40
C LEU A 686 18.90 10.85 24.46
N GLY A 687 17.95 11.71 24.13
CA GLY A 687 17.46 12.77 25.01
C GLY A 687 18.50 13.88 25.26
N GLU A 688 19.55 13.95 24.46
CA GLU A 688 20.70 14.85 24.65
C GLU A 688 20.80 15.90 23.55
N ALA A 689 21.23 17.05 23.93
CA ALA A 689 21.50 18.17 23.01
C ALA A 689 22.86 18.77 23.23
N VAL A 690 23.46 19.26 22.15
CA VAL A 690 24.69 20.05 22.22
C VAL A 690 24.35 21.45 22.75
N ASP A 691 25.02 21.88 23.80
CA ASP A 691 24.94 23.25 24.35
C ASP A 691 25.88 24.18 23.60
N PHE A 692 27.15 23.81 23.51
CA PHE A 692 28.13 24.53 22.71
C PHE A 692 29.27 23.61 22.23
N ILE A 693 29.99 24.11 21.25
CA ILE A 693 31.21 23.49 20.70
C ILE A 693 32.43 24.28 21.16
N ASN A 694 33.45 23.62 21.65
CA ASN A 694 34.75 24.25 21.90
C ASN A 694 35.66 24.10 20.67
N ALA A 695 36.25 25.20 20.24
CA ALA A 695 37.17 25.26 19.11
C ALA A 695 38.36 26.17 19.37
N ASP A 696 39.41 25.99 18.61
CA ASP A 696 40.55 26.92 18.50
C ASP A 696 40.90 27.14 17.01
N GLU A 697 42.02 27.83 16.73
CA GLU A 697 42.47 28.07 15.36
C GLU A 697 42.72 26.80 14.53
N SER A 698 42.94 25.66 15.18
CA SER A 698 43.14 24.38 14.51
C SER A 698 41.83 23.63 14.23
N GLY A 699 40.70 24.06 14.79
CA GLY A 699 39.34 23.52 14.60
C GLY A 699 38.67 23.05 15.90
N VAL A 700 37.61 22.24 15.77
CA VAL A 700 36.82 21.69 16.87
C VAL A 700 37.66 20.81 17.81
N LYS A 701 37.47 20.97 19.12
CA LYS A 701 38.17 20.22 20.18
C LYS A 701 37.22 19.31 20.98
N SER A 702 36.07 19.81 21.36
CA SER A 702 35.08 19.06 22.13
C SER A 702 33.70 19.65 21.94
N ILE A 703 32.71 18.94 22.37
CA ILE A 703 31.36 19.45 22.55
C ILE A 703 31.00 19.43 24.03
N GLN A 704 30.13 20.35 24.44
CA GLN A 704 29.46 20.33 25.72
C GLN A 704 28.00 19.97 25.52
N LEU A 705 27.52 18.97 26.26
CA LEU A 705 26.12 18.60 26.29
C LEU A 705 25.35 19.46 27.28
N LYS A 706 24.03 19.57 27.12
CA LYS A 706 23.17 20.31 28.05
C LYS A 706 23.03 19.65 29.42
N SER A 707 23.21 18.32 29.48
CA SER A 707 23.21 17.58 30.73
C SER A 707 24.47 17.74 31.58
N GLY A 708 25.56 18.28 31.02
CA GLY A 708 26.81 18.55 31.73
C GLY A 708 28.05 17.90 31.12
#